data_3951e81ef42bd16dfbf09b64913c104d
#
_entry.id   3951e81ef42bd16dfbf09b64913c104d
#
_cell.length_a   1.000
_cell.length_b   1.000
_cell.length_c   1.000
_cell.angle_alpha   90.00
_cell.angle_beta   90.00
_cell.angle_gamma   90.00
#
_symmetry.space_group_name_H-M   'P 1'
#
loop_
_entity.id
_entity.type
_entity.pdbx_description
1 polymer ?
#
loop_
_entity_poly.entity_id
_entity_poly.type
_entity_poly.pdbx_seq_one_letter_code
_entity_poly.pdbx_strand_id
1 'polypeptide(L)'
;MNKPPIAPRRPSPRALHGITVEDDYAWLKDEKWQEVLRDPSLLDPDIRAYLEAENQYTEALLAPTQDLQKVLVAEMRGRIKEDDSGVPTPDGPFAYLWKFREGGQHEQIGRTARNGGDMQTILDGDALAKASDYFKFGGTRHSPDHRLVAWSADLRGSEFFTLRVRRWDTGEDLPDTLEQTGGRIVWGRDSSFFYYVQVDDSHRPLKVFRHRLGTPQDDDVLVYEEKDVGWFTHIEESPSGRFCVIAGGDHDTTEQHLLDLSTPDATPRLIAPRQKGVRYSVADRGEELFILTNEGDAIDFRIATAPLAMPGRANWQELIPHRPGVYILGMELFAGHLVRLERSNALPSIVIRELDRGGEHVIAFDEAAYSLDMAGGFEFDTTTLRFVYSSMTTPAEVYDYDMASRERTLRKRQQIPSGHDPADYATTRILARSHDGAEVPVSILHRRDFKKDGSAPLLLYGYGSYGMAMPASFSANRLSLVDRGFVYAIAHIRGGSDKGWSWYLDGKREKKTNTFDDFAAAGRALIVGGYTSAKRIVGHGGSAGGMLMGAVANRAGELFAGIVAEVPFVDVLNTMLDDKLPLTPPEWPEWGNPITDEAAFRYILSYSPYDNVAARDYPAILAMAGLTDPRVTYWEPAKWVARLRATMIGGGPVLLRTNMGAGHGGSSGRFNRLDEMAIVYAFALRTVGLTASP
;
A
#
# COMPACT_ATOMS: atom_id res chain seq x y z
N MET A 1 -10.59 -3.81 37.99
CA MET A 1 -9.81 -3.66 36.76
C MET A 1 -9.71 -5.05 36.13
N ASN A 2 -10.10 -5.21 34.89
CA ASN A 2 -9.92 -6.47 34.17
C ASN A 2 -8.42 -6.75 34.04
N LYS A 3 -7.98 -7.93 34.40
CA LYS A 3 -6.60 -8.35 34.23
C LYS A 3 -6.38 -8.71 32.73
N PRO A 4 -5.21 -8.35 32.16
CA PRO A 4 -4.93 -8.75 30.79
C PRO A 4 -4.86 -10.28 30.67
N PRO A 5 -5.22 -10.84 29.51
CA PRO A 5 -4.98 -12.25 29.21
C PRO A 5 -3.48 -12.57 29.32
N ILE A 6 -3.19 -13.77 29.76
CA ILE A 6 -1.80 -14.28 29.90
C ILE A 6 -1.63 -15.41 28.90
N ALA A 7 -0.81 -15.22 27.89
CA ALA A 7 -0.38 -16.29 27.00
C ALA A 7 0.54 -17.25 27.74
N PRO A 8 0.28 -18.56 27.74
CA PRO A 8 1.20 -19.55 28.32
C PRO A 8 2.56 -19.51 27.62
N ARG A 9 3.64 -19.51 28.38
CA ARG A 9 4.98 -19.70 27.81
C ARG A 9 5.18 -21.16 27.47
N ARG A 10 5.48 -21.43 26.20
CA ARG A 10 5.84 -22.75 25.69
C ARG A 10 7.20 -22.63 24.97
N PRO A 11 8.34 -22.77 25.70
CA PRO A 11 9.65 -22.53 25.15
C PRO A 11 9.90 -23.33 23.87
N SER A 12 10.29 -22.65 22.80
CA SER A 12 10.64 -23.23 21.50
C SER A 12 12.00 -22.68 21.05
N PRO A 13 13.11 -23.30 21.46
CA PRO A 13 14.44 -22.83 21.08
C PRO A 13 14.73 -23.13 19.63
N ARG A 14 15.28 -22.16 18.91
CA ARG A 14 15.79 -22.30 17.54
C ARG A 14 17.28 -21.97 17.52
N ALA A 15 18.10 -22.92 17.08
CA ALA A 15 19.54 -22.73 16.95
C ALA A 15 19.92 -22.60 15.47
N LEU A 16 20.59 -21.50 15.10
CA LEU A 16 21.13 -21.27 13.77
C LEU A 16 22.40 -20.41 13.88
N HIS A 17 23.41 -20.65 13.05
CA HIS A 17 24.69 -19.94 13.06
C HIS A 17 25.39 -19.93 14.45
N GLY A 18 25.19 -20.98 15.25
CA GLY A 18 25.74 -21.05 16.62
C GLY A 18 25.03 -20.15 17.65
N ILE A 19 23.94 -19.52 17.28
CA ILE A 19 23.11 -18.65 18.15
C ILE A 19 21.80 -19.37 18.42
N THR A 20 21.39 -19.40 19.70
CA THR A 20 20.06 -19.91 20.09
C THR A 20 19.15 -18.74 20.44
N VAL A 21 17.98 -18.68 19.82
CA VAL A 21 16.92 -17.74 20.12
C VAL A 21 15.74 -18.52 20.67
N GLU A 22 15.14 -18.03 21.77
CA GLU A 22 13.97 -18.64 22.37
C GLU A 22 12.69 -17.92 21.94
N ASP A 23 11.70 -18.69 21.50
CA ASP A 23 10.38 -18.23 21.16
C ASP A 23 9.32 -18.89 22.06
N ASP A 24 9.00 -18.23 23.18
CA ASP A 24 8.00 -18.72 24.17
C ASP A 24 6.58 -18.79 23.59
N TYR A 25 6.30 -18.08 22.51
CA TYR A 25 4.97 -17.89 21.95
C TYR A 25 4.82 -18.42 20.51
N ALA A 26 5.76 -19.26 20.05
CA ALA A 26 5.70 -19.92 18.74
C ALA A 26 4.37 -20.66 18.51
N TRP A 27 3.75 -21.18 19.56
CA TRP A 27 2.48 -21.90 19.54
C TRP A 27 1.28 -21.07 19.06
N LEU A 28 1.38 -19.72 19.03
CA LEU A 28 0.34 -18.85 18.48
C LEU A 28 0.26 -18.90 16.95
N LYS A 29 1.27 -19.44 16.26
CA LYS A 29 1.20 -19.81 14.86
C LYS A 29 0.50 -21.15 14.71
N ASP A 30 -0.66 -21.16 14.07
CA ASP A 30 -1.39 -22.39 13.74
C ASP A 30 -0.58 -23.25 12.77
N GLU A 31 -0.48 -24.55 13.02
CA GLU A 31 0.20 -25.49 12.13
C GLU A 31 -0.47 -25.57 10.74
N LYS A 32 -1.79 -25.31 10.69
CA LYS A 32 -2.61 -25.28 9.48
C LYS A 32 -2.91 -23.88 8.98
N TRP A 33 -2.03 -22.93 9.24
CA TRP A 33 -2.27 -21.51 8.92
C TRP A 33 -2.69 -21.28 7.45
N GLN A 34 -2.23 -22.08 6.49
CA GLN A 34 -2.61 -21.96 5.08
C GLN A 34 -4.09 -22.34 4.86
N GLU A 35 -4.59 -23.33 5.62
CA GLU A 35 -6.01 -23.70 5.60
C GLU A 35 -6.84 -22.63 6.31
N VAL A 36 -6.34 -22.07 7.41
CA VAL A 36 -7.01 -21.00 8.19
C VAL A 36 -7.17 -19.72 7.34
N LEU A 37 -6.21 -19.37 6.49
CA LEU A 37 -6.36 -18.25 5.55
C LEU A 37 -7.56 -18.42 4.61
N ARG A 38 -7.89 -19.66 4.27
CA ARG A 38 -9.02 -20.00 3.39
C ARG A 38 -10.32 -20.23 4.17
N ASP A 39 -10.20 -20.78 5.36
CA ASP A 39 -11.33 -21.06 6.25
C ASP A 39 -10.95 -20.72 7.71
N PRO A 40 -11.29 -19.51 8.18
CA PRO A 40 -11.00 -19.08 9.54
C PRO A 40 -11.59 -19.98 10.62
N SER A 41 -12.62 -20.79 10.32
CA SER A 41 -13.25 -21.70 11.29
C SER A 41 -12.32 -22.83 11.74
N LEU A 42 -11.28 -23.13 10.95
CA LEU A 42 -10.29 -24.17 11.22
C LEU A 42 -9.21 -23.77 12.22
N LEU A 43 -9.18 -22.48 12.63
CA LEU A 43 -8.20 -22.00 13.61
C LEU A 43 -8.23 -22.84 14.90
N ASP A 44 -7.04 -23.21 15.38
CA ASP A 44 -6.87 -23.95 16.64
C ASP A 44 -7.68 -23.31 17.77
N PRO A 45 -8.49 -24.12 18.54
CA PRO A 45 -9.35 -23.59 19.57
C PRO A 45 -8.63 -22.82 20.69
N ASP A 46 -7.41 -23.22 21.08
CA ASP A 46 -6.62 -22.53 22.13
C ASP A 46 -6.18 -21.17 21.64
N ILE A 47 -5.74 -21.08 20.36
CA ILE A 47 -5.36 -19.83 19.73
C ILE A 47 -6.57 -18.92 19.60
N ARG A 48 -7.70 -19.44 19.11
CA ARG A 48 -8.95 -18.68 19.02
C ARG A 48 -9.37 -18.11 20.38
N ALA A 49 -9.39 -18.94 21.39
CA ALA A 49 -9.77 -18.51 22.73
C ALA A 49 -8.86 -17.40 23.28
N TYR A 50 -7.56 -17.47 22.99
CA TYR A 50 -6.62 -16.42 23.38
C TYR A 50 -6.90 -15.11 22.63
N LEU A 51 -7.05 -15.13 21.31
CA LEU A 51 -7.33 -13.93 20.51
C LEU A 51 -8.66 -13.27 20.89
N GLU A 52 -9.70 -14.07 21.15
CA GLU A 52 -11.00 -13.57 21.61
C GLU A 52 -10.92 -12.95 23.03
N ALA A 53 -10.14 -13.55 23.93
CA ALA A 53 -9.89 -12.97 25.25
C ALA A 53 -9.13 -11.62 25.15
N GLU A 54 -8.18 -11.49 24.22
CA GLU A 54 -7.48 -10.24 23.93
C GLU A 54 -8.44 -9.17 23.40
N ASN A 55 -9.32 -9.53 22.49
CA ASN A 55 -10.36 -8.64 21.98
C ASN A 55 -11.27 -8.13 23.10
N GLN A 56 -11.77 -9.03 23.96
CA GLN A 56 -12.61 -8.69 25.10
C GLN A 56 -11.88 -7.76 26.10
N TYR A 57 -10.61 -8.02 26.37
CA TYR A 57 -9.79 -7.16 27.23
C TYR A 57 -9.63 -5.77 26.63
N THR A 58 -9.32 -5.68 25.35
CA THR A 58 -9.16 -4.42 24.64
C THR A 58 -10.47 -3.62 24.60
N GLU A 59 -11.59 -4.27 24.32
CA GLU A 59 -12.92 -3.66 24.34
C GLU A 59 -13.27 -3.13 25.75
N ALA A 60 -13.01 -3.89 26.79
CA ALA A 60 -13.26 -3.46 28.17
C ALA A 60 -12.43 -2.26 28.57
N LEU A 61 -11.16 -2.20 28.14
CA LEU A 61 -10.31 -1.04 28.42
C LEU A 61 -10.68 0.20 27.58
N LEU A 62 -11.16 0.01 26.38
CA LEU A 62 -11.62 1.11 25.49
C LEU A 62 -13.10 1.47 25.72
N ALA A 63 -13.85 0.71 26.57
CA ALA A 63 -15.26 0.99 26.85
C ALA A 63 -15.55 2.44 27.26
N PRO A 64 -14.71 3.13 28.07
CA PRO A 64 -14.92 4.55 28.40
C PRO A 64 -14.86 5.48 27.20
N THR A 65 -14.39 5.03 26.03
CA THR A 65 -14.29 5.82 24.79
C THR A 65 -15.39 5.48 23.78
N GLN A 66 -16.33 4.59 24.09
CA GLN A 66 -17.35 4.13 23.14
C GLN A 66 -18.21 5.27 22.57
N ASP A 67 -18.62 6.22 23.40
CA ASP A 67 -19.41 7.36 22.91
C ASP A 67 -18.55 8.30 22.05
N LEU A 68 -17.27 8.50 22.39
CA LEU A 68 -16.34 9.21 21.54
C LEU A 68 -16.12 8.49 20.21
N GLN A 69 -16.01 7.16 20.20
CA GLN A 69 -15.90 6.37 18.97
C GLN A 69 -17.13 6.59 18.07
N LYS A 70 -18.35 6.57 18.60
CA LYS A 70 -19.57 6.86 17.82
C LYS A 70 -19.56 8.27 17.23
N VAL A 71 -19.11 9.27 18.01
CA VAL A 71 -18.96 10.65 17.53
C VAL A 71 -17.94 10.71 16.40
N LEU A 72 -16.77 10.07 16.55
CA LEU A 72 -15.74 10.01 15.52
C LEU A 72 -16.23 9.35 14.22
N VAL A 73 -16.95 8.23 14.34
CA VAL A 73 -17.58 7.57 13.16
C VAL A 73 -18.55 8.51 12.47
N ALA A 74 -19.44 9.17 13.23
CA ALA A 74 -20.41 10.10 12.68
C ALA A 74 -19.74 11.29 11.97
N GLU A 75 -18.69 11.87 12.55
CA GLU A 75 -17.90 12.95 11.95
C GLU A 75 -17.23 12.51 10.65
N MET A 76 -16.51 11.37 10.69
CA MET A 76 -15.79 10.85 9.52
C MET A 76 -16.77 10.49 8.41
N ARG A 77 -17.89 9.85 8.73
CA ARG A 77 -18.96 9.54 7.77
C ARG A 77 -19.60 10.80 7.21
N GLY A 78 -19.87 11.81 8.04
CA GLY A 78 -20.43 13.11 7.60
C GLY A 78 -19.53 13.87 6.62
N ARG A 79 -18.23 13.55 6.57
CA ARG A 79 -17.27 14.10 5.59
C ARG A 79 -17.24 13.34 4.27
N ILE A 80 -17.92 12.20 4.18
CA ILE A 80 -17.95 11.38 2.95
C ILE A 80 -19.20 11.71 2.16
N LYS A 81 -19.02 12.11 0.89
CA LYS A 81 -20.14 12.16 -0.06
C LYS A 81 -20.58 10.73 -0.36
N GLU A 82 -21.79 10.35 0.13
CA GLU A 82 -22.22 8.95 0.09
C GLU A 82 -22.54 8.46 -1.34
N ASP A 83 -23.12 9.32 -2.18
CA ASP A 83 -23.47 9.06 -3.59
C ASP A 83 -22.35 9.44 -4.57
N ASP A 84 -21.11 9.36 -4.16
CA ASP A 84 -19.96 9.80 -4.94
C ASP A 84 -19.65 8.88 -6.14
N SER A 85 -18.96 9.42 -7.18
CA SER A 85 -18.60 8.70 -8.39
C SER A 85 -17.21 9.10 -8.89
N GLY A 86 -16.52 8.21 -9.61
CA GLY A 86 -15.33 8.55 -10.38
C GLY A 86 -15.61 9.50 -11.53
N VAL A 87 -14.58 10.17 -12.04
CA VAL A 87 -14.66 10.87 -13.32
C VAL A 87 -14.65 9.82 -14.43
N PRO A 88 -15.65 9.82 -15.36
CA PRO A 88 -15.70 8.84 -16.44
C PRO A 88 -14.41 8.84 -17.27
N THR A 89 -13.85 7.66 -17.53
CA THR A 89 -12.64 7.47 -18.33
C THR A 89 -13.01 6.94 -19.71
N PRO A 90 -12.75 7.71 -20.79
CA PRO A 90 -13.13 7.34 -22.14
C PRO A 90 -12.37 6.11 -22.64
N ASP A 91 -13.10 5.25 -23.38
CA ASP A 91 -12.53 4.20 -24.23
C ASP A 91 -13.52 3.88 -25.37
N GLY A 92 -13.12 4.17 -26.60
CA GLY A 92 -13.95 3.99 -27.79
C GLY A 92 -15.31 4.69 -27.68
N PRO A 93 -16.44 3.96 -27.83
CA PRO A 93 -17.79 4.56 -27.78
C PRO A 93 -18.31 4.83 -26.38
N PHE A 94 -17.59 4.41 -25.34
CA PHE A 94 -18.01 4.50 -23.94
C PHE A 94 -17.06 5.30 -23.07
N ALA A 95 -17.52 5.58 -21.85
CA ALA A 95 -16.68 6.06 -20.73
C ALA A 95 -17.02 5.26 -19.47
N TYR A 96 -16.01 4.72 -18.82
CA TYR A 96 -16.11 3.80 -17.69
C TYR A 96 -15.92 4.52 -16.37
N LEU A 97 -16.71 4.14 -15.36
CA LEU A 97 -16.68 4.78 -14.04
C LEU A 97 -17.17 3.82 -12.95
N TRP A 98 -16.81 4.17 -11.73
CA TRP A 98 -17.41 3.64 -10.52
C TRP A 98 -18.35 4.68 -9.90
N LYS A 99 -19.34 4.21 -9.14
CA LYS A 99 -20.26 5.06 -8.39
C LYS A 99 -20.67 4.36 -7.09
N PHE A 100 -20.84 5.11 -6.01
CA PHE A 100 -21.48 4.61 -4.80
C PHE A 100 -22.97 4.99 -4.79
N ARG A 101 -23.78 4.17 -4.13
CA ARG A 101 -25.12 4.54 -3.70
C ARG A 101 -25.06 5.20 -2.33
N GLU A 102 -26.05 6.02 -2.01
CA GLU A 102 -26.27 6.51 -0.65
C GLU A 102 -26.42 5.30 0.30
N GLY A 103 -25.71 5.31 1.41
CA GLY A 103 -25.62 4.19 2.36
C GLY A 103 -24.84 2.97 1.88
N GLY A 104 -24.41 2.92 0.62
CA GLY A 104 -23.68 1.78 0.05
C GLY A 104 -22.26 1.65 0.62
N GLN A 105 -21.85 0.41 0.86
CA GLN A 105 -20.52 0.06 1.36
C GLN A 105 -19.52 -0.15 0.22
N HIS A 106 -19.99 -0.65 -0.93
CA HIS A 106 -19.19 -1.04 -2.08
C HIS A 106 -19.62 -0.27 -3.32
N GLU A 107 -18.69 -0.09 -4.23
CA GLU A 107 -18.91 0.59 -5.49
C GLU A 107 -19.79 -0.24 -6.46
N GLN A 108 -20.49 0.48 -7.29
CA GLN A 108 -21.06 0.00 -8.54
C GLN A 108 -20.09 0.31 -9.66
N ILE A 109 -19.84 -0.63 -10.54
CA ILE A 109 -19.01 -0.46 -11.74
C ILE A 109 -19.93 -0.37 -12.95
N GLY A 110 -19.65 0.57 -13.85
CA GLY A 110 -20.48 0.79 -15.01
C GLY A 110 -19.83 1.64 -16.09
N ARG A 111 -20.64 1.99 -17.10
CA ARG A 111 -20.24 2.86 -18.20
C ARG A 111 -21.37 3.78 -18.62
N THR A 112 -21.01 4.87 -19.27
CA THR A 112 -21.94 5.75 -19.99
C THR A 112 -21.59 5.70 -21.48
N ALA A 113 -22.42 6.34 -22.33
CA ALA A 113 -21.94 6.73 -23.64
C ALA A 113 -20.72 7.66 -23.49
N ARG A 114 -19.80 7.70 -24.46
CA ARG A 114 -18.58 8.51 -24.41
C ARG A 114 -18.85 9.99 -24.03
N ASN A 115 -19.92 10.55 -24.58
CA ASN A 115 -20.29 11.95 -24.38
C ASN A 115 -21.22 12.20 -23.17
N GLY A 116 -21.33 11.20 -22.28
CA GLY A 116 -22.18 11.27 -21.09
C GLY A 116 -23.54 10.58 -21.28
N GLY A 117 -24.38 10.70 -20.26
CA GLY A 117 -25.69 10.04 -20.17
C GLY A 117 -25.79 9.18 -18.92
N ASP A 118 -26.87 8.42 -18.83
CA ASP A 118 -27.11 7.55 -17.69
C ASP A 118 -26.11 6.41 -17.63
N MET A 119 -25.67 6.08 -16.41
CA MET A 119 -24.75 4.98 -16.19
C MET A 119 -25.45 3.63 -16.34
N GLN A 120 -24.99 2.82 -17.26
CA GLN A 120 -25.28 1.39 -17.33
C GLN A 120 -24.43 0.68 -16.27
N THR A 121 -25.01 0.29 -15.15
CA THR A 121 -24.33 -0.49 -14.11
C THR A 121 -24.21 -1.95 -14.56
N ILE A 122 -23.02 -2.54 -14.44
CA ILE A 122 -22.76 -3.94 -14.74
C ILE A 122 -22.47 -4.76 -13.48
N LEU A 123 -21.76 -4.19 -12.50
CA LEU A 123 -21.46 -4.82 -11.22
C LEU A 123 -21.97 -3.93 -10.10
N ASP A 124 -22.67 -4.53 -9.17
CA ASP A 124 -23.17 -3.89 -7.96
C ASP A 124 -22.49 -4.56 -6.77
N GLY A 125 -21.46 -3.90 -6.22
CA GLY A 125 -20.65 -4.45 -5.13
C GLY A 125 -21.47 -4.74 -3.88
N ASP A 126 -22.45 -3.88 -3.54
CA ASP A 126 -23.32 -4.14 -2.39
C ASP A 126 -24.25 -5.35 -2.60
N ALA A 127 -24.66 -5.61 -3.84
CA ALA A 127 -25.45 -6.81 -4.16
C ALA A 127 -24.59 -8.08 -4.10
N LEU A 128 -23.37 -8.02 -4.63
CA LEU A 128 -22.40 -9.12 -4.62
C LEU A 128 -21.92 -9.46 -3.21
N ALA A 129 -21.72 -8.46 -2.37
CA ALA A 129 -21.28 -8.61 -0.99
C ALA A 129 -22.28 -9.36 -0.09
N LYS A 130 -23.56 -9.47 -0.47
CA LYS A 130 -24.56 -10.23 0.31
C LYS A 130 -24.27 -11.71 0.41
N ALA A 131 -23.40 -12.24 -0.44
CA ALA A 131 -23.07 -13.66 -0.48
C ALA A 131 -22.01 -14.08 0.55
N SER A 132 -21.35 -13.11 1.24
CA SER A 132 -20.29 -13.40 2.21
C SER A 132 -20.14 -12.27 3.23
N ASP A 133 -19.48 -12.57 4.35
CA ASP A 133 -19.21 -11.57 5.41
C ASP A 133 -18.10 -10.57 5.03
N TYR A 134 -17.30 -10.92 4.05
CA TYR A 134 -16.25 -10.06 3.49
C TYR A 134 -16.39 -9.96 1.97
N PHE A 135 -16.18 -8.78 1.42
CA PHE A 135 -16.18 -8.56 -0.03
C PHE A 135 -15.20 -7.46 -0.41
N LYS A 136 -14.36 -7.73 -1.39
CA LYS A 136 -13.47 -6.74 -1.99
C LYS A 136 -13.27 -7.04 -3.47
N PHE A 137 -13.51 -6.06 -4.33
CA PHE A 137 -13.10 -6.19 -5.74
C PHE A 137 -11.57 -6.31 -5.85
N GLY A 138 -11.09 -7.26 -6.65
CA GLY A 138 -9.67 -7.41 -7.01
C GLY A 138 -9.31 -6.60 -8.25
N GLY A 139 -10.19 -6.60 -9.24
CA GLY A 139 -10.05 -5.84 -10.47
C GLY A 139 -11.26 -5.97 -11.36
N THR A 140 -11.39 -5.02 -12.30
CA THR A 140 -12.40 -5.03 -13.35
C THR A 140 -11.77 -4.56 -14.65
N ARG A 141 -12.02 -5.27 -15.76
CA ARG A 141 -11.52 -4.89 -17.08
C ARG A 141 -12.54 -5.25 -18.16
N HIS A 142 -13.03 -4.27 -18.92
CA HIS A 142 -13.88 -4.53 -20.07
C HIS A 142 -13.07 -5.11 -21.24
N SER A 143 -13.74 -5.91 -22.08
CA SER A 143 -13.13 -6.46 -23.28
C SER A 143 -12.90 -5.39 -24.36
N PRO A 144 -11.95 -5.57 -25.29
CA PRO A 144 -11.69 -4.62 -26.38
C PRO A 144 -12.90 -4.34 -27.27
N ASP A 145 -13.83 -5.29 -27.42
CA ASP A 145 -15.08 -5.11 -28.16
C ASP A 145 -16.22 -4.48 -27.32
N HIS A 146 -15.95 -4.13 -26.05
CA HIS A 146 -16.89 -3.53 -25.09
C HIS A 146 -18.14 -4.37 -24.77
N ARG A 147 -18.13 -5.69 -25.07
CA ARG A 147 -19.28 -6.56 -24.82
C ARG A 147 -19.23 -7.31 -23.50
N LEU A 148 -18.04 -7.49 -22.96
CA LEU A 148 -17.78 -8.24 -21.75
C LEU A 148 -17.07 -7.38 -20.70
N VAL A 149 -17.17 -7.79 -19.44
CA VAL A 149 -16.33 -7.31 -18.35
C VAL A 149 -15.82 -8.52 -17.56
N ALA A 150 -14.51 -8.66 -17.45
CA ALA A 150 -13.91 -9.55 -16.48
C ALA A 150 -13.79 -8.82 -15.14
N TRP A 151 -14.12 -9.53 -14.06
CA TRP A 151 -14.09 -9.01 -12.72
C TRP A 151 -13.65 -10.06 -11.72
N SER A 152 -13.05 -9.65 -10.64
CA SER A 152 -12.61 -10.55 -9.59
C SER A 152 -12.98 -10.02 -8.22
N ALA A 153 -13.16 -10.92 -7.27
CA ALA A 153 -13.42 -10.57 -5.88
C ALA A 153 -12.74 -11.52 -4.91
N ASP A 154 -12.30 -10.96 -3.77
CA ASP A 154 -11.92 -11.69 -2.56
C ASP A 154 -13.12 -11.66 -1.61
N LEU A 155 -13.53 -12.84 -1.13
CA LEU A 155 -14.69 -13.02 -0.27
C LEU A 155 -14.31 -13.34 1.20
N ARG A 156 -13.03 -13.25 1.57
CA ARG A 156 -12.52 -13.67 2.89
C ARG A 156 -11.46 -12.76 3.50
N GLY A 157 -10.94 -11.79 2.73
CA GLY A 157 -9.83 -10.94 3.15
C GLY A 157 -8.46 -11.61 3.04
N SER A 158 -8.39 -12.76 2.39
CA SER A 158 -7.17 -13.56 2.23
C SER A 158 -6.39 -13.27 0.96
N GLU A 159 -6.86 -12.33 0.13
CA GLU A 159 -6.27 -11.95 -1.15
C GLU A 159 -6.20 -13.08 -2.21
N PHE A 160 -6.95 -14.17 -2.02
CA PHE A 160 -7.27 -15.12 -3.09
C PHE A 160 -8.50 -14.61 -3.84
N PHE A 161 -8.31 -14.27 -5.11
CA PHE A 161 -9.40 -13.74 -5.92
C PHE A 161 -10.01 -14.81 -6.81
N THR A 162 -11.34 -14.84 -6.86
CA THR A 162 -12.08 -15.60 -7.88
C THR A 162 -12.44 -14.67 -9.02
N LEU A 163 -12.07 -15.04 -10.24
CA LEU A 163 -12.30 -14.27 -11.45
C LEU A 163 -13.49 -14.81 -12.22
N ARG A 164 -14.31 -13.91 -12.78
CA ARG A 164 -15.53 -14.19 -13.55
C ARG A 164 -15.61 -13.24 -14.73
N VAL A 165 -16.45 -13.58 -15.70
CA VAL A 165 -16.73 -12.75 -16.88
C VAL A 165 -18.23 -12.52 -17.00
N ARG A 166 -18.64 -11.27 -17.23
CA ARG A 166 -20.05 -10.84 -17.33
C ARG A 166 -20.33 -10.14 -18.65
N ARG A 167 -21.50 -10.39 -19.21
CA ARG A 167 -21.97 -9.76 -20.44
C ARG A 167 -22.60 -8.40 -20.14
N TRP A 168 -22.29 -7.39 -20.97
CA TRP A 168 -22.88 -6.07 -20.85
C TRP A 168 -24.35 -6.03 -21.26
N ASP A 169 -24.76 -6.83 -22.25
CA ASP A 169 -26.12 -6.83 -22.81
C ASP A 169 -27.16 -7.46 -21.88
N THR A 170 -26.81 -8.56 -21.22
CA THR A 170 -27.73 -9.31 -20.35
C THR A 170 -27.49 -9.10 -18.86
N GLY A 171 -26.30 -8.68 -18.47
CA GLY A 171 -25.87 -8.62 -17.07
C GLY A 171 -25.59 -9.99 -16.45
N GLU A 172 -25.53 -11.06 -17.25
CA GLU A 172 -25.30 -12.42 -16.79
C GLU A 172 -23.82 -12.79 -16.84
N ASP A 173 -23.37 -13.56 -15.84
CA ASP A 173 -22.04 -14.14 -15.84
C ASP A 173 -21.97 -15.28 -16.85
N LEU A 174 -20.84 -15.38 -17.58
CA LEU A 174 -20.47 -16.56 -18.33
C LEU A 174 -20.14 -17.72 -17.35
N PRO A 175 -20.08 -18.97 -17.82
CA PRO A 175 -19.72 -20.10 -16.97
C PRO A 175 -18.28 -20.04 -16.44
N ASP A 176 -17.46 -19.17 -17.01
CA ASP A 176 -16.04 -19.00 -16.71
C ASP A 176 -15.86 -18.56 -15.26
N THR A 177 -15.23 -19.42 -14.45
CA THR A 177 -14.90 -19.15 -13.04
C THR A 177 -13.49 -19.65 -12.78
N LEU A 178 -12.59 -18.74 -12.45
CA LEU A 178 -11.18 -19.05 -12.20
C LEU A 178 -10.85 -18.73 -10.75
N GLU A 179 -10.33 -19.71 -10.05
CA GLU A 179 -9.96 -19.61 -8.63
C GLU A 179 -8.46 -19.40 -8.45
N GLN A 180 -8.07 -18.97 -7.23
CA GLN A 180 -6.66 -18.75 -6.86
C GLN A 180 -5.93 -17.80 -7.80
N THR A 181 -6.61 -16.71 -8.22
CA THR A 181 -6.00 -15.72 -9.09
C THR A 181 -5.46 -14.52 -8.32
N GLY A 182 -4.53 -13.77 -8.95
CA GLY A 182 -4.07 -12.47 -8.45
C GLY A 182 -5.04 -11.31 -8.71
N GLY A 183 -6.22 -11.61 -9.30
CA GLY A 183 -7.32 -10.66 -9.48
C GLY A 183 -7.24 -9.78 -10.73
N ARG A 184 -6.11 -9.69 -11.42
CA ARG A 184 -5.94 -8.87 -12.64
C ARG A 184 -5.93 -9.72 -13.89
N ILE A 185 -6.39 -9.14 -15.00
CA ILE A 185 -6.38 -9.77 -16.33
C ILE A 185 -5.87 -8.80 -17.40
N VAL A 186 -5.42 -9.37 -18.53
CA VAL A 186 -5.14 -8.66 -19.77
C VAL A 186 -5.86 -9.38 -20.92
N TRP A 187 -6.79 -8.69 -21.59
CA TRP A 187 -7.57 -9.22 -22.68
C TRP A 187 -6.74 -9.42 -23.96
N GLY A 188 -6.99 -10.50 -24.69
CA GLY A 188 -6.62 -10.62 -26.10
C GLY A 188 -7.43 -9.64 -26.97
N ARG A 189 -6.86 -9.16 -28.07
CA ARG A 189 -7.48 -8.11 -28.92
C ARG A 189 -8.81 -8.53 -29.55
N ASP A 190 -9.02 -9.81 -29.79
CA ASP A 190 -10.26 -10.36 -30.34
C ASP A 190 -11.34 -10.65 -29.30
N SER A 191 -11.06 -10.35 -28.02
CA SER A 191 -11.97 -10.58 -26.89
C SER A 191 -12.35 -12.06 -26.65
N SER A 192 -11.64 -13.01 -27.25
CA SER A 192 -11.94 -14.45 -27.11
C SER A 192 -11.14 -15.15 -26.01
N PHE A 193 -10.11 -14.50 -25.49
CA PHE A 193 -9.22 -14.99 -24.43
C PHE A 193 -8.66 -13.84 -23.60
N PHE A 194 -8.08 -14.19 -22.44
CA PHE A 194 -7.30 -13.26 -21.63
C PHE A 194 -6.18 -13.99 -20.88
N TYR A 195 -5.21 -13.22 -20.43
CA TYR A 195 -4.16 -13.69 -19.53
C TYR A 195 -4.48 -13.32 -18.09
N TYR A 196 -4.09 -14.19 -17.14
CA TYR A 196 -4.20 -13.94 -15.70
C TYR A 196 -3.02 -14.55 -14.95
N VAL A 197 -2.79 -14.10 -13.73
CA VAL A 197 -1.78 -14.67 -12.83
C VAL A 197 -2.46 -15.59 -11.84
N GLN A 198 -1.97 -16.81 -11.72
CA GLN A 198 -2.37 -17.73 -10.65
C GLN A 198 -1.40 -17.64 -9.48
N VAL A 199 -1.94 -17.64 -8.27
CA VAL A 199 -1.16 -17.72 -7.04
C VAL A 199 -1.12 -19.15 -6.52
N ASP A 200 0.00 -19.57 -5.96
CA ASP A 200 0.16 -20.91 -5.39
C ASP A 200 -0.42 -20.99 -3.97
N ASP A 201 -0.32 -22.16 -3.32
CA ASP A 201 -0.80 -22.39 -1.95
C ASP A 201 -0.04 -21.58 -0.89
N SER A 202 1.15 -21.09 -1.22
CA SER A 202 1.93 -20.13 -0.41
C SER A 202 1.65 -18.68 -0.82
N HIS A 203 0.59 -18.42 -1.56
CA HIS A 203 0.15 -17.08 -1.99
C HIS A 203 1.14 -16.35 -2.93
N ARG A 204 1.96 -17.09 -3.68
CA ARG A 204 2.98 -16.52 -4.56
C ARG A 204 2.48 -16.48 -6.01
N PRO A 205 2.54 -15.32 -6.67
CA PRO A 205 2.13 -15.15 -8.07
C PRO A 205 3.30 -15.57 -9.00
N LEU A 206 3.38 -16.84 -9.35
CA LEU A 206 4.51 -17.38 -10.14
C LEU A 206 4.14 -17.78 -11.57
N LYS A 207 2.84 -17.96 -11.88
CA LYS A 207 2.41 -18.52 -13.14
C LYS A 207 1.45 -17.60 -13.87
N VAL A 208 1.67 -17.42 -15.18
CA VAL A 208 0.74 -16.73 -16.09
C VAL A 208 0.07 -17.74 -16.97
N PHE A 209 -1.25 -17.75 -16.95
CA PHE A 209 -2.07 -18.60 -17.80
C PHE A 209 -2.83 -17.78 -18.83
N ARG A 210 -3.13 -18.42 -19.97
CA ARG A 210 -4.10 -17.96 -20.94
C ARG A 210 -5.39 -18.74 -20.75
N HIS A 211 -6.47 -18.04 -20.48
CA HIS A 211 -7.82 -18.58 -20.44
C HIS A 211 -8.56 -18.28 -21.74
N ARG A 212 -9.20 -19.27 -22.32
CA ARG A 212 -10.12 -19.13 -23.46
C ARG A 212 -11.55 -19.11 -22.97
N LEU A 213 -12.32 -18.12 -23.37
CA LEU A 213 -13.72 -18.01 -22.95
C LEU A 213 -14.54 -19.28 -23.29
N GLY A 214 -15.34 -19.70 -22.30
CA GLY A 214 -16.20 -20.89 -22.41
C GLY A 214 -15.50 -22.22 -22.19
N THR A 215 -14.24 -22.23 -21.71
CA THR A 215 -13.53 -23.46 -21.33
C THR A 215 -13.36 -23.54 -19.80
N PRO A 216 -13.24 -24.74 -19.21
CA PRO A 216 -12.87 -24.91 -17.82
C PRO A 216 -11.46 -24.38 -17.53
N GLN A 217 -11.20 -23.95 -16.28
CA GLN A 217 -9.86 -23.48 -15.84
C GLN A 217 -8.76 -24.56 -16.02
N ASP A 218 -9.11 -25.84 -15.90
CA ASP A 218 -8.17 -26.96 -16.07
C ASP A 218 -7.64 -27.09 -17.52
N ASP A 219 -8.33 -26.48 -18.49
CA ASP A 219 -7.91 -26.45 -19.91
C ASP A 219 -7.02 -25.25 -20.24
N ASP A 220 -6.71 -24.39 -19.22
CA ASP A 220 -5.92 -23.18 -19.41
C ASP A 220 -4.47 -23.48 -19.75
N VAL A 221 -3.93 -22.68 -20.65
CA VAL A 221 -2.56 -22.86 -21.15
C VAL A 221 -1.58 -22.06 -20.30
N LEU A 222 -0.63 -22.74 -19.68
CA LEU A 222 0.51 -22.08 -19.01
C LEU A 222 1.40 -21.43 -20.07
N VAL A 223 1.54 -20.09 -20.00
CA VAL A 223 2.36 -19.32 -20.96
C VAL A 223 3.69 -18.83 -20.36
N TYR A 224 3.75 -18.67 -19.05
CA TYR A 224 4.96 -18.28 -18.35
C TYR A 224 4.98 -18.84 -16.92
N GLU A 225 6.14 -19.28 -16.47
CA GLU A 225 6.34 -19.69 -15.08
C GLU A 225 7.67 -19.13 -14.56
N GLU A 226 7.60 -18.33 -13.49
CA GLU A 226 8.77 -17.93 -12.72
C GLU A 226 9.22 -19.09 -11.83
N LYS A 227 10.50 -19.42 -11.93
CA LYS A 227 11.09 -20.54 -11.19
C LYS A 227 11.66 -20.12 -9.84
N ASP A 228 11.98 -18.84 -9.71
CA ASP A 228 12.52 -18.28 -8.47
C ASP A 228 11.37 -17.88 -7.54
N VAL A 229 11.19 -18.62 -6.46
CA VAL A 229 10.15 -18.33 -5.45
C VAL A 229 10.37 -17.02 -4.69
N GLY A 230 11.52 -16.38 -4.85
CA GLY A 230 11.84 -15.05 -4.35
C GLY A 230 11.35 -13.91 -5.26
N TRP A 231 10.66 -14.25 -6.36
CA TRP A 231 10.18 -13.28 -7.33
C TRP A 231 8.65 -13.23 -7.36
N PHE A 232 8.14 -12.03 -7.65
CA PHE A 232 6.73 -11.82 -7.96
C PHE A 232 6.55 -11.72 -9.48
N THR A 233 5.46 -12.29 -9.99
CA THR A 233 5.05 -12.13 -11.39
C THR A 233 3.75 -11.35 -11.45
N HIS A 234 3.68 -10.36 -12.32
CA HIS A 234 2.46 -9.64 -12.63
C HIS A 234 2.34 -9.41 -14.14
N ILE A 235 1.13 -9.05 -14.56
CA ILE A 235 0.83 -8.75 -15.96
C ILE A 235 0.16 -7.40 -16.08
N GLU A 236 0.45 -6.70 -17.15
CA GLU A 236 -0.21 -5.45 -17.52
C GLU A 236 -0.35 -5.34 -19.05
N GLU A 237 -1.33 -4.60 -19.51
CA GLU A 237 -1.47 -4.23 -20.91
C GLU A 237 -0.51 -3.09 -21.22
N SER A 238 0.25 -3.18 -22.31
CA SER A 238 1.11 -2.06 -22.73
C SER A 238 0.27 -0.85 -23.14
N PRO A 239 0.79 0.39 -23.01
CA PRO A 239 0.03 1.61 -23.32
C PRO A 239 -0.60 1.62 -24.73
N SER A 240 0.06 1.03 -25.70
CA SER A 240 -0.45 0.90 -27.08
C SER A 240 -1.57 -0.14 -27.26
N GLY A 241 -1.82 -0.99 -26.24
CA GLY A 241 -2.73 -2.13 -26.31
C GLY A 241 -2.23 -3.28 -27.20
N ARG A 242 -0.95 -3.29 -27.62
CA ARG A 242 -0.38 -4.35 -28.48
C ARG A 242 0.06 -5.57 -27.71
N PHE A 243 0.57 -5.37 -26.51
CA PHE A 243 1.24 -6.43 -25.74
C PHE A 243 0.64 -6.61 -24.34
N CYS A 244 0.65 -7.85 -23.89
CA CYS A 244 0.68 -8.14 -22.47
C CYS A 244 2.15 -8.13 -22.03
N VAL A 245 2.49 -7.27 -21.09
CA VAL A 245 3.79 -7.24 -20.43
C VAL A 245 3.74 -8.18 -19.26
N ILE A 246 4.57 -9.23 -19.27
CA ILE A 246 4.79 -10.09 -18.11
C ILE A 246 6.01 -9.53 -17.41
N ALA A 247 5.83 -9.02 -16.19
CA ALA A 247 6.91 -8.48 -15.39
C ALA A 247 7.17 -9.39 -14.18
N GLY A 248 8.38 -9.90 -14.10
CA GLY A 248 8.91 -10.63 -12.96
C GLY A 248 9.93 -9.79 -12.21
N GLY A 249 10.02 -9.94 -10.90
CA GLY A 249 11.04 -9.24 -10.12
C GLY A 249 10.93 -9.40 -8.62
N ASP A 250 11.99 -8.98 -7.95
CA ASP A 250 12.03 -8.70 -6.53
C ASP A 250 12.13 -7.18 -6.26
N HIS A 251 12.51 -6.77 -5.07
CA HIS A 251 12.64 -5.34 -4.72
C HIS A 251 13.81 -4.63 -5.42
N ASP A 252 14.80 -5.37 -5.91
CA ASP A 252 16.06 -4.83 -6.48
C ASP A 252 16.24 -5.11 -7.96
N THR A 253 15.57 -6.13 -8.50
CA THR A 253 15.82 -6.67 -9.83
C THR A 253 14.52 -6.93 -10.57
N THR A 254 14.44 -6.60 -11.85
CA THR A 254 13.28 -6.93 -12.69
C THR A 254 13.68 -7.57 -14.01
N GLU A 255 12.75 -8.34 -14.58
CA GLU A 255 12.82 -8.93 -15.93
C GLU A 255 11.45 -8.83 -16.59
N GLN A 256 11.38 -8.44 -17.86
CA GLN A 256 10.12 -8.28 -18.56
C GLN A 256 10.09 -9.03 -19.89
N HIS A 257 8.90 -9.56 -20.20
CA HIS A 257 8.60 -10.22 -21.45
C HIS A 257 7.37 -9.57 -22.11
N LEU A 258 7.33 -9.59 -23.44
CA LEU A 258 6.18 -9.15 -24.23
C LEU A 258 5.45 -10.36 -24.85
N LEU A 259 4.12 -10.36 -24.70
CA LEU A 259 3.20 -11.27 -25.40
C LEU A 259 2.33 -10.46 -26.35
N ASP A 260 2.30 -10.82 -27.62
CA ASP A 260 1.44 -10.18 -28.62
C ASP A 260 -0.04 -10.54 -28.37
N LEU A 261 -0.87 -9.53 -28.11
CA LEU A 261 -2.29 -9.70 -27.81
C LEU A 261 -3.16 -10.01 -29.02
N SER A 262 -2.64 -9.88 -30.25
CA SER A 262 -3.34 -10.23 -31.47
C SER A 262 -3.32 -11.72 -31.78
N THR A 263 -2.44 -12.49 -31.13
CA THR A 263 -2.19 -13.91 -31.43
C THR A 263 -2.36 -14.74 -30.14
N PRO A 264 -3.40 -15.60 -30.06
CA PRO A 264 -3.61 -16.41 -28.84
C PRO A 264 -2.42 -17.33 -28.51
N ASP A 265 -1.71 -17.83 -29.50
CA ASP A 265 -0.58 -18.74 -29.32
C ASP A 265 0.80 -18.02 -29.27
N ALA A 266 0.80 -16.71 -28.99
CA ALA A 266 2.02 -15.96 -28.80
C ALA A 266 2.88 -16.55 -27.68
N THR A 267 4.20 -16.51 -27.86
CA THR A 267 5.17 -16.92 -26.84
C THR A 267 5.82 -15.68 -26.21
N PRO A 268 6.09 -15.70 -24.89
CA PRO A 268 6.75 -14.58 -24.21
C PRO A 268 8.13 -14.28 -24.81
N ARG A 269 8.33 -13.05 -25.27
CA ARG A 269 9.60 -12.57 -25.79
C ARG A 269 10.33 -11.75 -24.74
N LEU A 270 11.47 -12.26 -24.27
CA LEU A 270 12.31 -11.57 -23.30
C LEU A 270 12.82 -10.25 -23.88
N ILE A 271 12.77 -9.17 -23.06
CA ILE A 271 13.34 -7.86 -23.38
C ILE A 271 14.84 -7.86 -23.07
N ALA A 272 15.20 -8.08 -21.83
CA ALA A 272 16.60 -8.17 -21.39
C ALA A 272 16.70 -9.12 -20.20
N PRO A 273 17.73 -10.02 -20.16
CA PRO A 273 17.90 -10.93 -19.03
C PRO A 273 18.07 -10.20 -17.71
N ARG A 274 17.60 -10.81 -16.62
CA ARG A 274 17.77 -10.27 -15.26
C ARG A 274 19.25 -10.03 -14.94
N GLN A 275 19.51 -8.90 -14.30
CA GLN A 275 20.84 -8.56 -13.77
C GLN A 275 20.62 -8.00 -12.37
N LYS A 276 21.29 -8.63 -11.39
CA LYS A 276 21.12 -8.25 -9.97
C LYS A 276 21.30 -6.75 -9.75
N GLY A 277 20.33 -6.13 -9.07
CA GLY A 277 20.32 -4.70 -8.78
C GLY A 277 19.85 -3.82 -9.94
N VAL A 278 19.54 -4.40 -11.10
CA VAL A 278 19.00 -3.64 -12.24
C VAL A 278 17.48 -3.83 -12.33
N ARG A 279 16.79 -2.72 -12.26
CA ARG A 279 15.34 -2.63 -12.48
C ARG A 279 15.08 -1.95 -13.82
N TYR A 280 14.09 -2.46 -14.54
CA TYR A 280 13.57 -1.77 -15.72
C TYR A 280 12.08 -2.07 -15.93
N SER A 281 11.40 -1.13 -16.58
CA SER A 281 10.06 -1.31 -17.13
C SER A 281 10.01 -0.75 -18.55
N VAL A 282 9.09 -1.30 -19.37
CA VAL A 282 8.99 -0.93 -20.78
C VAL A 282 7.60 -0.45 -21.16
N ALA A 283 7.55 0.45 -22.14
CA ALA A 283 6.35 0.85 -22.88
C ALA A 283 6.69 0.89 -24.38
N ASP A 284 5.72 0.58 -25.24
CA ASP A 284 5.93 0.52 -26.69
C ASP A 284 5.23 1.67 -27.43
N ARG A 285 5.90 2.18 -28.48
CA ARG A 285 5.34 3.13 -29.44
C ARG A 285 5.78 2.72 -30.84
N GLY A 286 4.88 2.14 -31.61
CA GLY A 286 5.22 1.63 -32.94
C GLY A 286 6.31 0.57 -32.89
N GLU A 287 7.45 0.82 -33.52
CA GLU A 287 8.60 -0.10 -33.55
C GLU A 287 9.70 0.27 -32.54
N GLU A 288 9.39 1.12 -31.55
CA GLU A 288 10.32 1.58 -30.53
C GLU A 288 9.80 1.22 -29.13
N LEU A 289 10.73 0.84 -28.25
CA LEU A 289 10.50 0.66 -26.80
C LEU A 289 11.09 1.85 -26.04
N PHE A 290 10.36 2.31 -25.03
CA PHE A 290 10.80 3.24 -24.00
C PHE A 290 11.07 2.46 -22.73
N ILE A 291 12.21 2.67 -22.12
CA ILE A 291 12.74 1.83 -21.05
C ILE A 291 13.13 2.72 -19.87
N LEU A 292 12.36 2.65 -18.78
CA LEU A 292 12.73 3.29 -17.52
C LEU A 292 13.64 2.33 -16.74
N THR A 293 14.85 2.75 -16.38
CA THR A 293 15.83 1.85 -15.74
C THR A 293 16.84 2.58 -14.86
N ASN A 294 17.38 1.86 -13.87
CA ASN A 294 18.55 2.28 -13.09
C ASN A 294 19.88 1.68 -13.60
N GLU A 295 19.88 1.04 -14.76
CA GLU A 295 21.07 0.48 -15.38
C GLU A 295 22.12 1.56 -15.67
N GLY A 296 23.42 1.22 -15.53
CA GLY A 296 24.53 2.13 -15.79
C GLY A 296 24.71 3.20 -14.70
N ASP A 297 24.62 2.83 -13.43
CA ASP A 297 24.77 3.70 -12.25
C ASP A 297 23.70 4.81 -12.15
N ALA A 298 22.60 4.69 -12.89
CA ALA A 298 21.50 5.65 -12.87
C ALA A 298 20.60 5.44 -11.63
N ILE A 299 21.13 5.68 -10.43
CA ILE A 299 20.48 5.35 -9.15
C ILE A 299 19.06 5.95 -9.03
N ASP A 300 18.81 7.15 -9.52
CA ASP A 300 17.49 7.80 -9.53
C ASP A 300 16.76 7.60 -10.87
N PHE A 301 17.17 6.60 -11.64
CA PHE A 301 16.64 6.15 -12.92
C PHE A 301 16.92 7.12 -14.09
N ARG A 302 16.84 6.57 -15.27
CA ARG A 302 16.91 7.24 -16.58
C ARG A 302 15.90 6.61 -17.53
N ILE A 303 15.61 7.25 -18.65
CA ILE A 303 14.81 6.64 -19.71
C ILE A 303 15.69 6.46 -20.94
N ALA A 304 15.69 5.24 -21.46
CA ALA A 304 16.32 4.87 -22.72
C ALA A 304 15.27 4.46 -23.75
N THR A 305 15.68 4.38 -25.01
CA THR A 305 14.88 3.76 -26.08
C THR A 305 15.66 2.63 -26.73
N ALA A 306 14.94 1.70 -27.36
CA ALA A 306 15.49 0.62 -28.17
C ALA A 306 14.53 0.22 -29.26
N PRO A 307 15.04 -0.30 -30.42
CA PRO A 307 14.16 -0.87 -31.44
C PRO A 307 13.40 -2.09 -30.88
N LEU A 308 12.10 -2.14 -31.12
CA LEU A 308 11.25 -3.27 -30.70
C LEU A 308 11.79 -4.62 -31.21
N ALA A 309 12.36 -4.65 -32.42
CA ALA A 309 12.96 -5.85 -33.00
C ALA A 309 14.25 -6.30 -32.28
N MET A 310 14.97 -5.39 -31.60
CA MET A 310 16.24 -5.64 -30.93
C MET A 310 16.21 -5.03 -29.51
N PRO A 311 15.38 -5.53 -28.58
CA PRO A 311 15.07 -4.86 -27.33
C PRO A 311 16.18 -4.97 -26.26
N GLY A 312 17.20 -5.78 -26.49
CA GLY A 312 18.26 -6.08 -25.50
C GLY A 312 19.10 -4.87 -25.14
N ARG A 313 19.71 -4.91 -23.92
CA ARG A 313 20.49 -3.81 -23.30
C ARG A 313 21.54 -3.16 -24.21
N ALA A 314 22.18 -3.93 -25.06
CA ALA A 314 23.19 -3.41 -25.97
C ALA A 314 22.66 -2.34 -26.95
N ASN A 315 21.34 -2.28 -27.13
CA ASN A 315 20.66 -1.34 -28.02
C ASN A 315 19.98 -0.18 -27.27
N TRP A 316 20.09 -0.11 -25.94
CA TRP A 316 19.48 0.94 -25.15
C TRP A 316 20.20 2.26 -25.34
N GLN A 317 19.53 3.22 -25.95
CA GLN A 317 20.04 4.57 -26.19
C GLN A 317 19.39 5.55 -25.23
N GLU A 318 20.19 6.40 -24.59
CA GLU A 318 19.70 7.37 -23.62
C GLU A 318 18.78 8.41 -24.26
N LEU A 319 17.56 8.55 -23.75
CA LEU A 319 16.61 9.60 -24.13
C LEU A 319 16.51 10.68 -23.05
N ILE A 320 16.37 10.28 -21.78
CA ILE A 320 16.34 11.15 -20.60
C ILE A 320 17.46 10.71 -19.67
N PRO A 321 18.48 11.56 -19.47
CA PRO A 321 19.62 11.21 -18.63
C PRO A 321 19.24 11.13 -17.14
N HIS A 322 20.00 10.33 -16.40
CA HIS A 322 19.97 10.33 -14.96
C HIS A 322 20.31 11.70 -14.37
N ARG A 323 19.54 12.11 -13.35
CA ARG A 323 19.78 13.35 -12.59
C ARG A 323 19.83 13.04 -11.09
N PRO A 324 21.00 13.11 -10.42
CA PRO A 324 21.10 12.81 -9.00
C PRO A 324 20.12 13.62 -8.15
N GLY A 325 19.36 12.94 -7.29
CA GLY A 325 18.35 13.56 -6.42
C GLY A 325 17.03 13.91 -7.11
N VAL A 326 16.88 13.55 -8.39
CA VAL A 326 15.60 13.62 -9.13
C VAL A 326 15.20 12.22 -9.54
N TYR A 327 14.42 11.56 -8.69
CA TYR A 327 13.99 10.19 -8.90
C TYR A 327 12.81 10.13 -9.88
N ILE A 328 12.94 9.37 -10.98
CA ILE A 328 11.86 9.07 -11.91
C ILE A 328 11.07 7.89 -11.36
N LEU A 329 9.88 8.18 -10.79
CA LEU A 329 8.99 7.20 -10.17
C LEU A 329 8.33 6.28 -11.20
N GLY A 330 7.99 6.84 -12.36
CA GLY A 330 7.30 6.14 -13.43
C GLY A 330 7.19 6.98 -14.68
N MET A 331 6.82 6.32 -15.76
CA MET A 331 6.51 6.95 -17.04
C MET A 331 5.16 6.48 -17.56
N GLU A 332 4.45 7.36 -18.25
CA GLU A 332 3.26 7.06 -19.02
C GLU A 332 3.48 7.50 -20.46
N LEU A 333 3.23 6.61 -21.42
CA LEU A 333 3.53 6.85 -22.84
C LEU A 333 2.22 7.00 -23.62
N PHE A 334 2.16 8.05 -24.41
CA PHE A 334 1.08 8.35 -25.36
C PHE A 334 1.63 8.38 -26.79
N ALA A 335 0.78 8.38 -27.79
CA ALA A 335 1.20 8.42 -29.18
C ALA A 335 2.14 9.59 -29.48
N GLY A 336 1.89 10.78 -28.92
CA GLY A 336 2.68 11.99 -29.15
C GLY A 336 3.51 12.47 -27.96
N HIS A 337 3.37 11.89 -26.77
CA HIS A 337 3.95 12.43 -25.55
C HIS A 337 4.50 11.35 -24.62
N LEU A 338 5.59 11.68 -23.93
CA LEU A 338 6.11 10.95 -22.79
C LEU A 338 5.90 11.78 -21.52
N VAL A 339 5.19 11.23 -20.56
CA VAL A 339 4.95 11.84 -19.25
C VAL A 339 5.80 11.13 -18.20
N ARG A 340 6.48 11.89 -17.35
CA ARG A 340 7.26 11.38 -16.23
C ARG A 340 6.69 11.90 -14.93
N LEU A 341 6.47 11.03 -13.98
CA LEU A 341 6.28 11.41 -12.59
C LEU A 341 7.65 11.36 -11.92
N GLU A 342 8.14 12.50 -11.49
CA GLU A 342 9.44 12.66 -10.85
C GLU A 342 9.26 13.07 -9.39
N ARG A 343 10.26 12.81 -8.54
CA ARG A 343 10.30 13.31 -7.15
C ARG A 343 11.68 13.86 -6.83
N SER A 344 11.70 15.03 -6.23
CA SER A 344 12.91 15.64 -5.70
C SER A 344 12.61 16.27 -4.34
N ASN A 345 13.44 15.96 -3.34
CA ASN A 345 13.31 16.53 -2.01
C ASN A 345 11.88 16.40 -1.43
N ALA A 346 11.30 15.20 -1.53
CA ALA A 346 9.94 14.81 -1.12
C ALA A 346 8.79 15.58 -1.81
N LEU A 347 9.03 16.22 -2.94
CA LEU A 347 7.99 16.86 -3.75
C LEU A 347 7.88 16.17 -5.12
N PRO A 348 6.68 15.70 -5.50
CA PRO A 348 6.44 15.14 -6.83
C PRO A 348 6.31 16.24 -7.87
N SER A 349 6.62 15.92 -9.12
CA SER A 349 6.37 16.78 -10.28
C SER A 349 6.00 15.94 -11.51
N ILE A 350 5.13 16.47 -12.36
CA ILE A 350 4.76 15.86 -13.64
C ILE A 350 5.50 16.63 -14.73
N VAL A 351 6.33 15.92 -15.49
CA VAL A 351 7.13 16.45 -16.62
C VAL A 351 6.64 15.83 -17.90
N ILE A 352 6.30 16.65 -18.87
CA ILE A 352 5.73 16.22 -20.16
C ILE A 352 6.74 16.56 -21.26
N ARG A 353 7.08 15.56 -22.09
CA ARG A 353 7.92 15.69 -23.28
C ARG A 353 7.10 15.42 -24.52
N GLU A 354 7.11 16.34 -25.45
CA GLU A 354 6.60 16.13 -26.80
C GLU A 354 7.62 15.27 -27.59
N LEU A 355 7.20 14.12 -28.11
CA LEU A 355 8.13 13.16 -28.69
C LEU A 355 8.65 13.58 -30.08
N ASP A 356 7.81 14.21 -30.89
CA ASP A 356 8.18 14.57 -32.27
C ASP A 356 9.07 15.83 -32.34
N ARG A 357 8.91 16.79 -31.41
CA ARG A 357 9.65 18.05 -31.38
C ARG A 357 10.67 18.13 -30.24
N GLY A 358 10.58 17.25 -29.25
CA GLY A 358 11.54 17.18 -28.15
C GLY A 358 11.42 18.26 -27.08
N GLY A 359 10.39 19.10 -27.13
CA GLY A 359 10.13 20.12 -26.10
C GLY A 359 9.63 19.51 -24.78
N GLU A 360 10.05 20.08 -23.65
CA GLU A 360 9.59 19.65 -22.31
C GLU A 360 8.96 20.79 -21.53
N HIS A 361 7.99 20.45 -20.67
CA HIS A 361 7.45 21.38 -19.68
C HIS A 361 7.00 20.63 -18.42
N VAL A 362 6.90 21.38 -17.33
CA VAL A 362 6.46 20.89 -16.01
C VAL A 362 5.11 21.49 -15.67
N ILE A 363 4.21 20.69 -15.09
CA ILE A 363 2.97 21.22 -14.51
C ILE A 363 3.29 21.83 -13.15
N ALA A 364 3.07 23.13 -12.99
CA ALA A 364 3.41 23.87 -11.78
C ALA A 364 2.30 23.80 -10.73
N PHE A 365 2.71 23.73 -9.44
CA PHE A 365 1.86 23.80 -8.26
C PHE A 365 2.53 24.70 -7.20
N ASP A 366 1.70 25.43 -6.42
CA ASP A 366 2.19 26.49 -5.54
C ASP A 366 2.31 26.09 -4.07
N GLU A 367 1.71 24.97 -3.63
CA GLU A 367 1.74 24.55 -2.22
C GLU A 367 3.10 23.96 -1.81
N ALA A 368 3.48 24.16 -0.55
CA ALA A 368 4.78 23.73 -0.01
C ALA A 368 4.93 22.21 0.12
N ALA A 369 3.83 21.49 0.25
CA ALA A 369 3.77 20.04 0.29
C ALA A 369 2.45 19.56 -0.30
N TYR A 370 2.52 18.65 -1.25
CA TYR A 370 1.38 18.10 -1.99
C TYR A 370 1.69 16.70 -2.52
N SER A 371 0.67 16.02 -3.01
CA SER A 371 0.77 14.75 -3.73
C SER A 371 0.26 14.88 -5.16
N LEU A 372 0.84 14.11 -6.04
CA LEU A 372 0.42 13.93 -7.43
C LEU A 372 0.36 12.44 -7.75
N ASP A 373 -0.72 12.02 -8.42
CA ASP A 373 -0.86 10.69 -8.98
C ASP A 373 -1.34 10.79 -10.43
N MET A 374 -0.71 10.06 -11.34
CA MET A 374 -1.20 9.90 -12.69
C MET A 374 -2.39 8.93 -12.67
N ALA A 375 -3.52 9.38 -13.18
CA ALA A 375 -4.77 8.60 -13.14
C ALA A 375 -5.01 7.89 -14.47
N GLY A 376 -4.12 7.03 -14.90
CA GLY A 376 -4.13 6.29 -16.17
C GLY A 376 -5.42 6.29 -17.00
N GLY A 377 -5.31 6.14 -18.27
CA GLY A 377 -6.43 6.09 -19.22
C GLY A 377 -6.46 4.75 -19.97
N PHE A 378 -7.40 4.61 -20.89
CA PHE A 378 -7.47 3.47 -21.81
C PHE A 378 -6.95 3.81 -23.21
N GLU A 379 -6.93 5.10 -23.56
CA GLU A 379 -6.61 5.55 -24.91
C GLU A 379 -5.15 6.01 -25.01
N PHE A 380 -4.41 5.37 -25.92
CA PHE A 380 -3.02 5.73 -26.20
C PHE A 380 -2.90 6.96 -27.11
N ASP A 381 -3.77 7.06 -28.12
CA ASP A 381 -3.81 8.19 -29.06
C ASP A 381 -4.69 9.32 -28.50
N THR A 382 -4.16 10.02 -27.53
CA THR A 382 -4.80 11.17 -26.89
C THR A 382 -3.78 12.21 -26.48
N THR A 383 -4.18 13.49 -26.42
CA THR A 383 -3.41 14.59 -25.81
C THR A 383 -3.79 14.85 -24.37
N THR A 384 -4.80 14.13 -23.84
CA THR A 384 -5.31 14.34 -22.49
C THR A 384 -4.59 13.46 -21.48
N LEU A 385 -3.85 14.10 -20.57
CA LEU A 385 -3.33 13.47 -19.35
C LEU A 385 -4.32 13.72 -18.21
N ARG A 386 -4.75 12.66 -17.53
CA ARG A 386 -5.50 12.78 -16.29
C ARG A 386 -4.57 12.59 -15.10
N PHE A 387 -4.66 13.49 -14.12
CA PHE A 387 -3.93 13.37 -12.86
C PHE A 387 -4.77 13.81 -11.68
N VAL A 388 -4.36 13.37 -10.49
CA VAL A 388 -4.97 13.76 -9.21
C VAL A 388 -3.96 14.61 -8.44
N TYR A 389 -4.41 15.78 -8.00
CA TYR A 389 -3.69 16.67 -7.11
C TYR A 389 -4.34 16.65 -5.72
N SER A 390 -3.56 16.69 -4.68
CA SER A 390 -4.04 16.87 -3.31
C SER A 390 -2.93 17.45 -2.44
N SER A 391 -3.29 18.16 -1.36
CA SER A 391 -2.35 18.53 -0.30
C SER A 391 -2.90 18.13 1.06
N MET A 392 -2.19 18.40 2.14
CA MET A 392 -2.72 18.10 3.47
C MET A 392 -3.95 18.96 3.83
N THR A 393 -4.15 20.10 3.15
CA THR A 393 -5.27 21.02 3.35
C THR A 393 -6.27 21.02 2.19
N THR A 394 -5.83 20.67 0.98
CA THR A 394 -6.66 20.70 -0.23
C THR A 394 -7.19 19.29 -0.55
N PRO A 395 -8.53 19.08 -0.53
CA PRO A 395 -9.17 17.82 -0.95
C PRO A 395 -8.74 17.42 -2.35
N ALA A 396 -8.80 16.10 -2.63
CA ALA A 396 -8.38 15.55 -3.91
C ALA A 396 -9.12 16.23 -5.10
N GLU A 397 -8.35 16.65 -6.09
CA GLU A 397 -8.81 17.29 -7.33
C GLU A 397 -8.35 16.46 -8.52
N VAL A 398 -9.29 16.06 -9.36
CA VAL A 398 -9.02 15.34 -10.62
C VAL A 398 -9.00 16.36 -11.75
N TYR A 399 -7.90 16.40 -12.47
CA TYR A 399 -7.68 17.27 -13.61
C TYR A 399 -7.51 16.48 -14.90
N ASP A 400 -8.08 17.00 -15.99
CA ASP A 400 -7.68 16.68 -17.35
C ASP A 400 -6.75 17.81 -17.84
N TYR A 401 -5.59 17.44 -18.32
CA TYR A 401 -4.58 18.35 -18.83
C TYR A 401 -4.31 18.04 -20.30
N ASP A 402 -4.56 19.00 -21.17
CA ASP A 402 -4.21 18.87 -22.57
C ASP A 402 -2.71 19.16 -22.74
N MET A 403 -1.95 18.13 -23.10
CA MET A 403 -0.49 18.18 -23.20
C MET A 403 0.01 19.09 -24.33
N ALA A 404 -0.81 19.32 -25.36
CA ALA A 404 -0.47 20.17 -26.51
C ALA A 404 -0.77 21.65 -26.23
N SER A 405 -1.97 21.98 -25.74
CA SER A 405 -2.35 23.37 -25.42
C SER A 405 -1.90 23.82 -24.05
N ARG A 406 -1.56 22.87 -23.15
CA ARG A 406 -1.22 23.09 -21.73
C ARG A 406 -2.38 23.61 -20.88
N GLU A 407 -3.60 23.45 -21.34
CA GLU A 407 -4.79 23.78 -20.58
C GLU A 407 -5.08 22.72 -19.52
N ARG A 408 -5.39 23.18 -18.30
CA ARG A 408 -5.76 22.33 -17.15
C ARG A 408 -7.21 22.54 -16.81
N THR A 409 -8.03 21.50 -16.93
CA THR A 409 -9.46 21.50 -16.64
C THR A 409 -9.76 20.71 -15.37
N LEU A 410 -10.30 21.35 -14.34
CA LEU A 410 -10.78 20.65 -13.14
C LEU A 410 -12.04 19.84 -13.50
N ARG A 411 -11.96 18.52 -13.35
CA ARG A 411 -13.07 17.60 -13.64
C ARG A 411 -13.89 17.28 -12.39
N LYS A 412 -13.21 17.18 -11.25
CA LYS A 412 -13.83 16.86 -9.98
C LYS A 412 -12.98 17.36 -8.83
N ARG A 413 -13.64 17.88 -7.79
CA ARG A 413 -13.05 18.09 -6.47
C ARG A 413 -13.78 17.20 -5.46
N GLN A 414 -13.04 16.51 -4.62
CA GLN A 414 -13.61 15.75 -3.51
C GLN A 414 -14.49 16.67 -2.65
N GLN A 415 -15.74 16.31 -2.51
CA GLN A 415 -16.68 17.06 -1.68
C GLN A 415 -16.62 16.58 -0.23
N ILE A 416 -16.71 17.52 0.68
CA ILE A 416 -16.78 17.28 2.13
C ILE A 416 -18.14 17.82 2.61
N PRO A 417 -19.20 16.98 2.66
CA PRO A 417 -20.56 17.45 2.91
C PRO A 417 -20.75 18.21 4.24
N SER A 418 -20.02 17.84 5.28
CA SER A 418 -20.03 18.54 6.58
C SER A 418 -19.29 19.88 6.57
N GLY A 419 -18.68 20.25 5.45
CA GLY A 419 -17.88 21.47 5.29
C GLY A 419 -16.38 21.24 5.50
N HIS A 420 -15.59 22.00 4.76
CA HIS A 420 -14.13 22.09 4.89
C HIS A 420 -13.66 23.38 4.20
N ASP A 421 -12.92 24.19 4.93
CA ASP A 421 -12.23 25.36 4.38
C ASP A 421 -10.72 25.14 4.53
N PRO A 422 -9.96 25.00 3.44
CA PRO A 422 -8.49 24.91 3.50
C PRO A 422 -7.85 26.08 4.26
N ALA A 423 -8.50 27.25 4.31
CA ALA A 423 -7.99 28.43 5.01
C ALA A 423 -7.97 28.26 6.55
N ASP A 424 -8.72 27.32 7.11
CA ASP A 424 -8.71 27.00 8.55
C ASP A 424 -7.47 26.23 8.98
N TYR A 425 -6.72 25.71 8.04
CA TYR A 425 -5.57 24.83 8.28
C TYR A 425 -4.29 25.43 7.69
N ALA A 426 -3.16 24.91 8.12
CA ALA A 426 -1.87 25.26 7.56
C ALA A 426 -1.01 23.99 7.42
N THR A 427 -0.28 23.93 6.30
CA THR A 427 0.77 22.94 6.08
C THR A 427 2.12 23.61 6.24
N THR A 428 2.99 23.01 7.05
CA THR A 428 4.36 23.43 7.25
C THR A 428 5.29 22.27 6.96
N ARG A 429 6.51 22.58 6.53
CA ARG A 429 7.55 21.58 6.30
C ARG A 429 8.81 21.96 7.06
N ILE A 430 9.40 21.00 7.76
CA ILE A 430 10.68 21.14 8.45
C ILE A 430 11.66 20.07 8.02
N LEU A 431 12.94 20.26 8.31
CA LEU A 431 13.99 19.26 8.17
C LEU A 431 14.46 18.85 9.57
N ALA A 432 14.29 17.59 9.92
CA ALA A 432 14.78 17.04 11.19
C ALA A 432 16.16 16.42 10.98
N ARG A 433 17.13 16.80 11.81
CA ARG A 433 18.48 16.26 11.70
C ARG A 433 18.58 14.91 12.41
N SER A 434 18.90 13.87 11.67
CA SER A 434 19.13 12.52 12.19
C SER A 434 20.51 12.37 12.84
N HIS A 435 20.77 11.23 13.47
CA HIS A 435 21.99 10.92 14.23
C HIS A 435 23.29 11.04 13.42
N ASP A 436 23.23 10.75 12.12
CA ASP A 436 24.35 10.82 11.19
C ASP A 436 24.41 12.14 10.38
N GLY A 437 23.54 13.09 10.70
CA GLY A 437 23.44 14.39 10.05
C GLY A 437 22.51 14.43 8.84
N ALA A 438 21.88 13.32 8.46
CA ALA A 438 20.88 13.30 7.41
C ALA A 438 19.68 14.21 7.77
N GLU A 439 19.19 14.97 6.79
CA GLU A 439 18.04 15.86 6.95
C GLU A 439 16.77 15.14 6.50
N VAL A 440 15.93 14.79 7.48
CA VAL A 440 14.66 14.09 7.28
C VAL A 440 13.55 15.10 7.06
N PRO A 441 12.88 15.14 5.91
CA PRO A 441 11.73 16.01 5.72
C PRO A 441 10.55 15.56 6.59
N VAL A 442 9.84 16.52 7.17
CA VAL A 442 8.62 16.28 7.95
C VAL A 442 7.54 17.25 7.49
N SER A 443 6.44 16.71 6.95
CA SER A 443 5.25 17.46 6.56
C SER A 443 4.29 17.54 7.76
N ILE A 444 3.81 18.75 8.09
CA ILE A 444 3.06 19.03 9.31
C ILE A 444 1.76 19.71 8.94
N LEU A 445 0.64 19.20 9.44
CA LEU A 445 -0.70 19.78 9.34
C LEU A 445 -1.17 20.23 10.74
N HIS A 446 -1.70 21.43 10.84
CA HIS A 446 -2.33 21.93 12.05
C HIS A 446 -3.42 22.95 11.71
N ARG A 447 -4.27 23.28 12.67
CA ARG A 447 -5.18 24.42 12.55
C ARG A 447 -4.40 25.74 12.44
N ARG A 448 -4.96 26.71 11.73
CA ARG A 448 -4.29 28.01 11.56
C ARG A 448 -4.12 28.79 12.86
N ASP A 449 -5.01 28.61 13.82
CA ASP A 449 -4.95 29.21 15.16
C ASP A 449 -4.07 28.42 16.15
N PHE A 450 -3.37 27.37 15.69
CA PHE A 450 -2.43 26.57 16.46
C PHE A 450 -1.35 27.44 17.10
N LYS A 451 -1.08 27.19 18.39
CA LYS A 451 -0.01 27.84 19.14
C LYS A 451 1.21 26.93 19.22
N LYS A 452 2.33 27.45 18.75
CA LYS A 452 3.61 26.74 18.75
C LYS A 452 4.32 26.90 20.10
N ASP A 453 3.72 26.38 21.18
CA ASP A 453 4.17 26.52 22.59
C ASP A 453 4.46 25.15 23.25
N GLY A 454 4.44 24.07 22.49
CA GLY A 454 4.69 22.71 22.96
C GLY A 454 3.50 22.04 23.67
N SER A 455 2.36 22.72 23.79
CA SER A 455 1.20 22.20 24.53
C SER A 455 0.33 21.21 23.70
N ALA A 456 0.37 21.28 22.37
CA ALA A 456 -0.48 20.45 21.52
C ALA A 456 -0.07 18.98 21.54
N PRO A 457 -1.04 18.05 21.54
CA PRO A 457 -0.77 16.65 21.20
C PRO A 457 -0.42 16.51 19.73
N LEU A 458 0.32 15.46 19.38
CA LEU A 458 0.77 15.25 18.02
C LEU A 458 0.62 13.77 17.64
N LEU A 459 0.09 13.51 16.43
CA LEU A 459 0.20 12.21 15.80
C LEU A 459 1.32 12.24 14.77
N LEU A 460 2.34 11.38 14.96
CA LEU A 460 3.47 11.21 14.04
C LEU A 460 3.31 9.92 13.26
N TYR A 461 3.16 10.04 11.96
CA TYR A 461 3.03 8.89 11.04
C TYR A 461 4.34 8.63 10.31
N GLY A 462 4.67 7.34 10.09
CA GLY A 462 5.80 6.92 9.27
C GLY A 462 5.66 5.50 8.74
N TYR A 463 6.43 5.19 7.68
CA TYR A 463 6.45 3.86 7.08
C TYR A 463 7.89 3.35 6.93
N GLY A 464 8.65 3.87 5.97
CA GLY A 464 10.10 3.71 5.87
C GLY A 464 10.57 2.37 5.31
N SER A 465 9.89 1.78 4.34
CA SER A 465 10.29 0.51 3.71
C SER A 465 9.86 0.47 2.24
N TYR A 466 10.47 -0.43 1.46
CA TYR A 466 10.14 -0.73 0.05
C TYR A 466 10.28 0.45 -0.92
N GLY A 467 10.97 1.50 -0.54
CA GLY A 467 11.01 2.73 -1.33
C GLY A 467 9.68 3.48 -1.38
N MET A 468 8.72 3.15 -0.52
CA MET A 468 7.41 3.80 -0.48
C MET A 468 7.52 5.16 0.21
N ALA A 469 7.33 6.23 -0.54
CA ALA A 469 7.21 7.57 0.02
C ALA A 469 5.78 7.82 0.51
N MET A 470 5.65 8.45 1.67
CA MET A 470 4.34 8.78 2.23
C MET A 470 3.84 10.11 1.67
N PRO A 471 2.71 10.13 0.93
CA PRO A 471 2.24 11.35 0.29
C PRO A 471 1.68 12.35 1.31
N ALA A 472 1.99 13.64 1.10
CA ALA A 472 1.39 14.74 1.84
C ALA A 472 0.00 15.08 1.25
N SER A 473 -0.90 14.10 1.23
CA SER A 473 -2.24 14.19 0.65
C SER A 473 -3.30 14.55 1.70
N PHE A 474 -4.47 14.98 1.23
CA PHE A 474 -5.65 15.20 2.06
C PHE A 474 -6.20 13.90 2.65
N SER A 475 -6.67 13.98 3.87
CA SER A 475 -7.49 12.93 4.48
C SER A 475 -8.55 13.58 5.39
N ALA A 476 -9.81 13.40 5.02
CA ALA A 476 -10.94 13.93 5.79
C ALA A 476 -10.99 13.35 7.23
N ASN A 477 -10.53 12.10 7.41
CA ASN A 477 -10.51 11.46 8.72
C ASN A 477 -9.55 12.15 9.69
N ARG A 478 -8.38 12.62 9.21
CA ARG A 478 -7.38 13.33 10.05
C ARG A 478 -7.94 14.58 10.70
N LEU A 479 -8.93 15.21 10.07
CA LEU A 479 -9.58 16.42 10.59
C LEU A 479 -10.23 16.15 11.95
N SER A 480 -10.71 14.93 12.22
CA SER A 480 -11.26 14.59 13.56
C SER A 480 -10.24 14.72 14.69
N LEU A 481 -8.95 14.53 14.42
CA LEU A 481 -7.87 14.81 15.38
C LEU A 481 -7.44 16.28 15.34
N VAL A 482 -7.25 16.83 14.15
CA VAL A 482 -6.74 18.19 13.96
C VAL A 482 -7.71 19.24 14.53
N ASP A 483 -9.02 19.05 14.34
CA ASP A 483 -10.07 19.92 14.89
C ASP A 483 -10.16 19.85 16.43
N ARG A 484 -9.60 18.79 17.03
CA ARG A 484 -9.43 18.65 18.49
C ARG A 484 -8.08 19.15 19.01
N GLY A 485 -7.33 19.89 18.18
CA GLY A 485 -6.08 20.52 18.55
C GLY A 485 -4.83 19.63 18.36
N PHE A 486 -4.94 18.48 17.71
CA PHE A 486 -3.77 17.71 17.33
C PHE A 486 -2.98 18.41 16.22
N VAL A 487 -1.68 18.31 16.30
CA VAL A 487 -0.79 18.44 15.14
C VAL A 487 -0.68 17.06 14.47
N TYR A 488 -0.80 16.99 13.17
CA TYR A 488 -0.56 15.76 12.40
C TYR A 488 0.73 15.90 11.61
N ALA A 489 1.65 14.96 11.75
CA ALA A 489 2.92 15.02 11.06
C ALA A 489 3.23 13.69 10.32
N ILE A 490 3.84 13.80 9.13
CA ILE A 490 4.37 12.69 8.36
C ILE A 490 5.89 12.84 8.31
N ALA A 491 6.60 11.84 8.84
CA ALA A 491 8.06 11.77 8.74
C ALA A 491 8.45 11.01 7.46
N HIS A 492 9.15 11.68 6.54
CA HIS A 492 9.62 11.13 5.28
C HIS A 492 11.01 10.49 5.47
N ILE A 493 11.01 9.40 6.22
CA ILE A 493 12.19 8.71 6.73
C ILE A 493 12.87 7.83 5.69
N ARG A 494 14.15 7.50 5.91
CA ARG A 494 14.89 6.54 5.08
C ARG A 494 14.20 5.17 5.05
N GLY A 495 14.38 4.45 3.93
CA GLY A 495 13.59 3.28 3.58
C GLY A 495 12.38 3.62 2.70
N GLY A 496 11.92 4.90 2.70
CA GLY A 496 11.13 5.50 1.61
C GLY A 496 12.01 6.06 0.51
N SER A 497 11.42 6.51 -0.61
CA SER A 497 12.14 7.15 -1.72
C SER A 497 11.88 8.66 -1.80
N ASP A 498 11.58 9.30 -0.67
CA ASP A 498 11.19 10.71 -0.61
C ASP A 498 12.27 11.66 -1.15
N LYS A 499 13.55 11.32 -0.94
CA LYS A 499 14.71 12.08 -1.44
C LYS A 499 15.49 11.33 -2.53
N GLY A 500 14.84 10.47 -3.31
CA GLY A 500 15.45 9.65 -4.34
C GLY A 500 15.66 8.20 -3.92
N TRP A 501 16.19 7.39 -4.84
CA TRP A 501 16.37 5.96 -4.60
C TRP A 501 17.47 5.66 -3.57
N SER A 502 18.48 6.51 -3.47
CA SER A 502 19.51 6.43 -2.42
C SER A 502 18.92 6.50 -1.01
N TRP A 503 17.85 7.31 -0.81
CA TRP A 503 17.13 7.44 0.45
C TRP A 503 16.49 6.12 0.89
N TYR A 504 15.99 5.35 -0.08
CA TYR A 504 15.51 3.99 0.13
C TYR A 504 16.65 3.04 0.52
N LEU A 505 17.73 3.03 -0.25
CA LEU A 505 18.88 2.13 -0.01
C LEU A 505 19.55 2.38 1.34
N ASP A 506 19.50 3.62 1.84
CA ASP A 506 20.02 3.99 3.15
C ASP A 506 19.09 3.66 4.34
N GLY A 507 17.96 3.00 4.08
CA GLY A 507 17.00 2.55 5.10
C GLY A 507 16.60 1.09 4.96
N LYS A 508 17.37 0.24 4.28
CA LYS A 508 17.10 -1.20 4.13
C LYS A 508 18.29 -2.07 4.52
N ARG A 509 18.06 -3.37 4.70
CA ARG A 509 19.09 -4.36 5.03
C ARG A 509 19.94 -3.89 6.21
N GLU A 510 21.28 -3.93 6.08
CA GLU A 510 22.25 -3.50 7.10
C GLU A 510 22.17 -2.03 7.50
N LYS A 511 21.33 -1.23 6.85
CA LYS A 511 21.07 0.19 7.19
C LYS A 511 19.66 0.42 7.74
N LYS A 512 18.90 -0.63 8.02
CA LYS A 512 17.50 -0.54 8.44
C LYS A 512 17.29 0.30 9.68
N THR A 513 18.21 0.31 10.61
CA THR A 513 18.10 1.10 11.84
C THR A 513 18.07 2.61 11.61
N ASN A 514 18.57 3.10 10.46
CA ASN A 514 18.44 4.51 10.08
C ASN A 514 16.97 4.95 9.99
N THR A 515 16.06 4.06 9.54
CA THR A 515 14.62 4.31 9.52
C THR A 515 14.08 4.67 10.91
N PHE A 516 14.48 3.92 11.91
CA PHE A 516 14.02 4.10 13.30
C PHE A 516 14.60 5.35 13.93
N ASP A 517 15.88 5.61 13.69
CA ASP A 517 16.58 6.78 14.19
C ASP A 517 16.07 8.08 13.56
N ASP A 518 15.73 8.05 12.26
CA ASP A 518 15.10 9.16 11.56
C ASP A 518 13.72 9.51 12.14
N PHE A 519 12.90 8.51 12.44
CA PHE A 519 11.57 8.72 13.04
C PHE A 519 11.67 9.32 14.44
N ALA A 520 12.57 8.81 15.26
CA ALA A 520 12.85 9.36 16.57
C ALA A 520 13.40 10.80 16.49
N ALA A 521 14.27 11.08 15.51
CA ALA A 521 14.79 12.43 15.25
C ALA A 521 13.68 13.39 14.82
N ALA A 522 12.73 12.95 13.97
CA ALA A 522 11.56 13.73 13.61
C ALA A 522 10.72 14.11 14.84
N GLY A 523 10.46 13.14 15.73
CA GLY A 523 9.77 13.40 17.00
C GLY A 523 10.50 14.44 17.87
N ARG A 524 11.82 14.31 18.02
CA ARG A 524 12.64 15.28 18.78
C ARG A 524 12.65 16.67 18.13
N ALA A 525 12.75 16.75 16.82
CA ALA A 525 12.70 18.02 16.09
C ALA A 525 11.36 18.74 16.27
N LEU A 526 10.26 18.00 16.28
CA LEU A 526 8.92 18.54 16.54
C LEU A 526 8.77 19.09 17.97
N ILE A 527 9.39 18.42 18.96
CA ILE A 527 9.44 18.90 20.36
C ILE A 527 10.27 20.19 20.43
N VAL A 528 11.50 20.17 19.93
CA VAL A 528 12.39 21.36 19.93
C VAL A 528 11.76 22.53 19.17
N GLY A 529 11.04 22.22 18.09
CA GLY A 529 10.31 23.19 17.30
C GLY A 529 9.05 23.76 17.97
N GLY A 530 8.65 23.29 19.17
CA GLY A 530 7.47 23.76 19.89
C GLY A 530 6.13 23.28 19.31
N TYR A 531 6.13 22.28 18.41
CA TYR A 531 4.90 21.70 17.88
C TYR A 531 4.20 20.79 18.88
N THR A 532 4.93 20.22 19.82
CA THR A 532 4.45 19.31 20.87
C THR A 532 5.50 19.20 21.98
N SER A 533 5.28 18.31 22.94
CA SER A 533 6.26 17.94 23.99
C SER A 533 6.37 16.42 24.14
N ALA A 534 7.40 15.97 24.85
CA ALA A 534 7.56 14.55 25.16
C ALA A 534 6.33 14.01 25.89
N LYS A 535 5.98 12.74 25.61
CA LYS A 535 4.75 12.08 26.12
C LYS A 535 3.43 12.76 25.71
N ARG A 536 3.45 13.54 24.62
CA ARG A 536 2.26 14.03 23.92
C ARG A 536 2.26 13.63 22.44
N ILE A 537 3.23 12.81 22.02
CA ILE A 537 3.30 12.24 20.68
C ILE A 537 2.63 10.87 20.69
N VAL A 538 1.75 10.62 19.72
CA VAL A 538 1.25 9.29 19.37
C VAL A 538 1.94 8.86 18.09
N GLY A 539 2.73 7.77 18.14
CA GLY A 539 3.33 7.17 16.98
C GLY A 539 2.31 6.30 16.25
N HIS A 540 2.28 6.34 14.91
CA HIS A 540 1.36 5.55 14.11
C HIS A 540 2.05 4.99 12.87
N GLY A 541 1.87 3.69 12.61
CA GLY A 541 2.37 3.02 11.41
C GLY A 541 1.74 1.65 11.23
N GLY A 542 1.64 1.21 9.98
CA GLY A 542 1.05 -0.08 9.61
C GLY A 542 2.02 -0.97 8.85
N SER A 543 1.83 -2.30 8.91
CA SER A 543 2.65 -3.27 8.18
C SER A 543 4.14 -3.13 8.54
N ALA A 544 5.03 -2.88 7.57
CA ALA A 544 6.42 -2.52 7.85
C ALA A 544 6.57 -1.23 8.68
N GLY A 545 5.60 -0.27 8.56
CA GLY A 545 5.49 0.87 9.48
C GLY A 545 5.10 0.44 10.90
N GLY A 546 4.44 -0.70 11.06
CA GLY A 546 4.20 -1.34 12.36
C GLY A 546 5.48 -1.89 12.98
N MET A 547 6.41 -2.43 12.17
CA MET A 547 7.76 -2.77 12.64
C MET A 547 8.48 -1.51 13.15
N LEU A 548 8.41 -0.39 12.41
CA LEU A 548 8.91 0.90 12.87
C LEU A 548 8.35 1.25 14.24
N MET A 549 7.03 1.08 14.46
CA MET A 549 6.39 1.36 15.75
C MET A 549 6.93 0.47 16.87
N GLY A 550 7.10 -0.83 16.62
CA GLY A 550 7.70 -1.75 17.58
C GLY A 550 9.15 -1.40 17.89
N ALA A 551 9.95 -1.06 16.89
CA ALA A 551 11.34 -0.70 17.04
C ALA A 551 11.50 0.60 17.86
N VAL A 552 10.71 1.65 17.59
CA VAL A 552 10.79 2.90 18.36
C VAL A 552 10.22 2.74 19.77
N ALA A 553 9.25 1.84 20.00
CA ALA A 553 8.82 1.49 21.36
C ALA A 553 9.98 0.94 22.21
N ASN A 554 10.83 0.11 21.60
CA ASN A 554 12.03 -0.43 22.26
C ASN A 554 13.17 0.59 22.41
N ARG A 555 13.33 1.54 21.49
CA ARG A 555 14.52 2.42 21.39
C ARG A 555 14.31 3.84 21.91
N ALA A 556 13.10 4.38 21.80
CA ALA A 556 12.75 5.78 22.06
C ALA A 556 11.35 5.93 22.67
N GLY A 557 10.89 4.93 23.44
CA GLY A 557 9.54 4.91 24.02
C GLY A 557 9.21 6.12 24.90
N GLU A 558 10.25 6.78 25.46
CA GLU A 558 10.11 7.98 26.27
C GLU A 558 9.53 9.21 25.54
N LEU A 559 9.57 9.22 24.20
CA LEU A 559 9.00 10.30 23.38
C LEU A 559 7.47 10.21 23.31
N PHE A 560 6.91 9.00 23.39
CA PHE A 560 5.54 8.70 23.03
C PHE A 560 4.60 8.59 24.23
N ALA A 561 3.42 9.19 24.11
CA ALA A 561 2.28 8.91 24.99
C ALA A 561 1.64 7.57 24.64
N GLY A 562 1.54 7.29 23.34
CA GLY A 562 0.98 6.06 22.82
C GLY A 562 1.57 5.68 21.46
N ILE A 563 1.40 4.42 21.09
CA ILE A 563 1.80 3.85 19.81
C ILE A 563 0.64 3.05 19.25
N VAL A 564 0.29 3.33 18.01
CA VAL A 564 -0.65 2.54 17.21
C VAL A 564 0.15 1.76 16.16
N ALA A 565 0.05 0.45 16.18
CA ALA A 565 0.72 -0.47 15.28
C ALA A 565 -0.35 -1.33 14.56
N GLU A 566 -0.68 -0.97 13.31
CA GLU A 566 -1.67 -1.70 12.53
C GLU A 566 -1.00 -2.81 11.73
N VAL A 567 -1.52 -4.03 11.81
CA VAL A 567 -1.00 -5.23 11.14
C VAL A 567 0.53 -5.28 11.16
N PRO A 568 1.16 -5.17 12.36
CA PRO A 568 2.58 -4.80 12.48
C PRO A 568 3.51 -5.98 12.22
N PHE A 569 4.50 -5.78 11.36
CA PHE A 569 5.59 -6.71 11.08
C PHE A 569 6.64 -6.67 12.21
N VAL A 570 6.36 -7.33 13.34
CA VAL A 570 7.14 -7.20 14.57
C VAL A 570 7.93 -8.43 14.97
N ASP A 571 7.68 -9.58 14.37
CA ASP A 571 8.41 -10.84 14.59
C ASP A 571 9.39 -11.12 13.44
N VAL A 572 10.17 -10.10 13.10
CA VAL A 572 10.94 -10.03 11.85
C VAL A 572 11.89 -11.22 11.68
N LEU A 573 12.60 -11.61 12.74
CA LEU A 573 13.56 -12.71 12.66
C LEU A 573 12.87 -14.04 12.37
N ASN A 574 11.83 -14.39 13.13
CA ASN A 574 11.13 -15.66 12.95
C ASN A 574 10.43 -15.74 11.59
N THR A 575 9.84 -14.62 11.12
CA THR A 575 9.21 -14.55 9.80
C THR A 575 10.24 -14.71 8.69
N MET A 576 11.40 -14.03 8.75
CA MET A 576 12.45 -14.16 7.73
C MET A 576 13.19 -15.51 7.77
N LEU A 577 13.05 -16.28 8.85
CA LEU A 577 13.55 -17.66 8.97
C LEU A 577 12.55 -18.72 8.47
N ASP A 578 11.35 -18.35 8.06
CA ASP A 578 10.31 -19.25 7.58
C ASP A 578 10.03 -19.05 6.08
N ASP A 579 10.74 -19.78 5.24
CA ASP A 579 10.66 -19.69 3.78
C ASP A 579 9.33 -20.22 3.18
N LYS A 580 8.44 -20.77 4.02
CA LYS A 580 7.11 -21.20 3.61
C LYS A 580 6.08 -20.06 3.65
N LEU A 581 6.37 -18.98 4.39
CA LEU A 581 5.48 -17.83 4.42
C LEU A 581 5.43 -17.12 3.06
N PRO A 582 4.29 -16.51 2.71
CA PRO A 582 4.08 -15.93 1.39
C PRO A 582 5.17 -14.96 0.95
N LEU A 583 5.50 -14.01 1.81
CA LEU A 583 6.41 -12.92 1.47
C LEU A 583 7.88 -13.17 1.83
N THR A 584 8.20 -14.20 2.64
CA THR A 584 9.57 -14.35 3.17
C THR A 584 10.65 -14.43 2.09
N PRO A 585 10.60 -15.34 1.08
CA PRO A 585 11.64 -15.36 0.06
C PRO A 585 11.69 -14.07 -0.78
N PRO A 586 10.57 -13.49 -1.25
CA PRO A 586 10.60 -12.24 -2.01
C PRO A 586 11.12 -11.04 -1.23
N GLU A 587 11.08 -11.07 0.09
CA GLU A 587 11.50 -9.95 0.94
C GLU A 587 12.93 -10.06 1.49
N TRP A 588 13.64 -11.14 1.25
CA TRP A 588 15.07 -11.20 1.60
C TRP A 588 15.92 -10.06 0.97
N PRO A 589 15.63 -9.57 -0.23
CA PRO A 589 16.30 -8.37 -0.74
C PRO A 589 16.03 -7.11 0.10
N GLU A 590 14.89 -7.01 0.79
CA GLU A 590 14.55 -5.86 1.66
C GLU A 590 15.20 -5.98 3.05
N TRP A 591 15.14 -7.17 3.67
CA TRP A 591 15.54 -7.36 5.08
C TRP A 591 16.88 -8.06 5.25
N GLY A 592 17.29 -8.89 4.30
CA GLY A 592 18.39 -9.86 4.38
C GLY A 592 17.87 -11.29 4.56
N ASN A 593 18.66 -12.27 4.15
CA ASN A 593 18.33 -13.69 4.31
C ASN A 593 19.04 -14.29 5.53
N PRO A 594 18.37 -14.38 6.70
CA PRO A 594 18.98 -14.89 7.92
C PRO A 594 19.21 -16.40 7.91
N ILE A 595 18.63 -17.14 6.93
CA ILE A 595 18.82 -18.60 6.82
C ILE A 595 20.24 -18.90 6.35
N THR A 596 20.72 -18.17 5.34
CA THR A 596 21.99 -18.45 4.66
C THR A 596 23.12 -17.49 5.04
N ASP A 597 22.78 -16.33 5.64
CA ASP A 597 23.72 -15.26 5.98
C ASP A 597 23.69 -14.96 7.48
N GLU A 598 24.77 -15.33 8.19
CA GLU A 598 24.94 -15.08 9.63
C GLU A 598 24.91 -13.56 9.94
N ALA A 599 25.49 -12.73 9.09
CA ALA A 599 25.50 -11.28 9.32
C ALA A 599 24.09 -10.70 9.26
N ALA A 600 23.28 -11.14 8.29
CA ALA A 600 21.87 -10.77 8.19
C ALA A 600 21.08 -11.27 9.43
N PHE A 601 21.32 -12.51 9.87
CA PHE A 601 20.69 -13.05 11.08
C PHE A 601 20.98 -12.17 12.30
N ARG A 602 22.25 -11.87 12.56
CA ARG A 602 22.67 -11.03 13.72
C ARG A 602 22.10 -9.62 13.61
N TYR A 603 22.07 -9.06 12.41
CA TYR A 603 21.56 -7.73 12.20
C TYR A 603 20.03 -7.65 12.42
N ILE A 604 19.25 -8.57 11.84
CA ILE A 604 17.79 -8.64 12.06
C ILE A 604 17.50 -8.87 13.55
N LEU A 605 18.22 -9.81 14.21
CA LEU A 605 18.06 -10.07 15.64
C LEU A 605 18.27 -8.77 16.48
N SER A 606 19.19 -7.91 16.06
CA SER A 606 19.52 -6.68 16.80
C SER A 606 18.42 -5.62 16.81
N TYR A 607 17.46 -5.69 15.88
CA TYR A 607 16.39 -4.69 15.78
C TYR A 607 14.97 -5.28 15.78
N SER A 608 14.78 -6.57 15.50
CA SER A 608 13.48 -7.23 15.48
C SER A 608 12.67 -6.86 16.75
N PRO A 609 11.51 -6.21 16.62
CA PRO A 609 10.79 -5.67 17.78
C PRO A 609 10.46 -6.72 18.83
N TYR A 610 10.02 -7.89 18.42
CA TYR A 610 9.69 -9.02 19.30
C TYR A 610 10.91 -9.47 20.11
N ASP A 611 12.08 -9.61 19.47
CA ASP A 611 13.29 -10.13 20.08
C ASP A 611 13.97 -9.13 21.02
N ASN A 612 13.70 -7.83 20.84
CA ASN A 612 14.30 -6.74 21.62
C ASN A 612 13.40 -6.16 22.70
N VAL A 613 12.30 -6.85 23.05
CA VAL A 613 11.50 -6.48 24.22
C VAL A 613 12.32 -6.64 25.50
N ALA A 614 12.38 -5.60 26.33
CA ALA A 614 13.22 -5.57 27.53
C ALA A 614 12.43 -5.15 28.77
N ALA A 615 12.98 -5.41 29.97
CA ALA A 615 12.40 -5.00 31.25
C ALA A 615 12.56 -3.48 31.43
N ARG A 616 11.59 -2.72 30.89
CA ARG A 616 11.47 -1.25 30.96
C ARG A 616 10.02 -0.82 30.93
N ASP A 617 9.78 0.47 31.12
CA ASP A 617 8.48 1.09 30.88
C ASP A 617 8.24 1.24 29.38
N TYR A 618 7.03 0.92 28.93
CA TYR A 618 6.58 1.11 27.55
C TYR A 618 5.44 2.13 27.51
N PRO A 619 5.32 2.92 26.41
CA PRO A 619 4.12 3.75 26.20
C PRO A 619 2.86 2.89 26.12
N ALA A 620 1.69 3.51 26.12
CA ALA A 620 0.48 2.80 25.78
C ALA A 620 0.59 2.27 24.34
N ILE A 621 0.20 0.99 24.08
CA ILE A 621 0.31 0.37 22.76
C ILE A 621 -1.04 -0.21 22.37
N LEU A 622 -1.49 0.08 21.14
CA LEU A 622 -2.58 -0.60 20.47
C LEU A 622 -2.02 -1.31 19.23
N ALA A 623 -1.98 -2.64 19.29
CA ALA A 623 -1.67 -3.50 18.15
C ALA A 623 -2.98 -4.00 17.52
N MET A 624 -3.12 -3.86 16.21
CA MET A 624 -4.27 -4.36 15.45
C MET A 624 -3.83 -5.45 14.49
N ALA A 625 -4.66 -6.47 14.29
CA ALA A 625 -4.36 -7.62 13.43
C ALA A 625 -5.59 -8.03 12.61
N GLY A 626 -5.37 -8.73 11.51
CA GLY A 626 -6.40 -9.44 10.74
C GLY A 626 -6.12 -10.94 10.78
N LEU A 627 -7.15 -11.77 11.04
CA LEU A 627 -6.97 -13.23 11.14
C LEU A 627 -6.53 -13.86 9.82
N THR A 628 -7.09 -13.37 8.70
CA THR A 628 -6.81 -13.91 7.35
C THR A 628 -5.73 -13.11 6.61
N ASP A 629 -4.87 -12.40 7.34
CA ASP A 629 -3.80 -11.60 6.75
C ASP A 629 -2.68 -12.49 6.19
N PRO A 630 -2.48 -12.55 4.85
CA PRO A 630 -1.42 -13.35 4.25
C PRO A 630 -0.06 -12.62 4.21
N ARG A 631 -0.03 -11.31 4.48
CA ARG A 631 1.18 -10.48 4.38
C ARG A 631 1.91 -10.36 5.70
N VAL A 632 1.18 -9.97 6.75
CA VAL A 632 1.67 -9.93 8.13
C VAL A 632 0.71 -10.73 8.99
N THR A 633 1.10 -11.92 9.30
CA THR A 633 0.23 -12.90 9.92
C THR A 633 -0.18 -12.51 11.35
N TYR A 634 -1.41 -12.88 11.75
CA TYR A 634 -2.03 -12.49 13.03
C TYR A 634 -1.17 -12.84 14.26
N TRP A 635 -0.34 -13.85 14.17
CA TRP A 635 0.47 -14.28 15.31
C TRP A 635 1.64 -13.34 15.60
N GLU A 636 2.12 -12.53 14.65
CA GLU A 636 3.20 -11.58 14.91
C GLU A 636 2.81 -10.55 15.98
N PRO A 637 1.74 -9.75 15.83
CA PRO A 637 1.30 -8.85 16.89
C PRO A 637 0.85 -9.59 18.14
N ALA A 638 0.26 -10.78 18.05
CA ALA A 638 -0.17 -11.56 19.21
C ALA A 638 1.01 -12.00 20.06
N LYS A 639 2.07 -12.53 19.46
CA LYS A 639 3.34 -12.87 20.12
C LYS A 639 4.00 -11.66 20.75
N TRP A 640 4.05 -10.55 20.01
CA TRP A 640 4.66 -9.32 20.48
C TRP A 640 3.97 -8.75 21.72
N VAL A 641 2.64 -8.68 21.73
CA VAL A 641 1.85 -8.23 22.87
C VAL A 641 2.04 -9.15 24.08
N ALA A 642 2.03 -10.47 23.87
CA ALA A 642 2.28 -11.44 24.92
C ALA A 642 3.66 -11.24 25.57
N ARG A 643 4.72 -11.04 24.76
CA ARG A 643 6.09 -10.83 25.22
C ARG A 643 6.26 -9.48 25.94
N LEU A 644 5.66 -8.40 25.41
CA LEU A 644 5.66 -7.09 26.06
C LEU A 644 5.11 -7.18 27.49
N ARG A 645 3.91 -7.74 27.65
CA ARG A 645 3.26 -7.85 28.98
C ARG A 645 4.00 -8.76 29.94
N ALA A 646 4.68 -9.79 29.42
CA ALA A 646 5.46 -10.70 30.26
C ALA A 646 6.81 -10.14 30.71
N THR A 647 7.28 -9.06 30.05
CA THR A 647 8.65 -8.56 30.24
C THR A 647 8.70 -7.12 30.78
N MET A 648 7.75 -6.26 30.39
CA MET A 648 7.71 -4.87 30.83
C MET A 648 7.60 -4.75 32.36
N ILE A 649 8.15 -3.66 32.91
CA ILE A 649 8.10 -3.40 34.35
C ILE A 649 7.16 -2.23 34.73
N GLY A 650 6.67 -1.48 33.75
CA GLY A 650 5.77 -0.37 33.93
C GLY A 650 5.25 0.22 32.63
N GLY A 651 4.40 1.27 32.74
CA GLY A 651 3.78 1.92 31.57
C GLY A 651 2.52 1.21 31.07
N GLY A 652 2.27 1.24 29.79
CA GLY A 652 1.10 0.63 29.15
C GLY A 652 -0.15 1.50 29.22
N PRO A 653 -1.36 0.96 28.94
CA PRO A 653 -1.66 -0.46 28.63
C PRO A 653 -1.11 -0.91 27.28
N VAL A 654 -0.89 -2.22 27.14
CA VAL A 654 -0.58 -2.88 25.87
C VAL A 654 -1.82 -3.69 25.46
N LEU A 655 -2.38 -3.37 24.31
CA LEU A 655 -3.65 -3.90 23.80
C LEU A 655 -3.44 -4.60 22.47
N LEU A 656 -4.14 -5.72 22.28
CA LEU A 656 -4.26 -6.42 21.01
C LEU A 656 -5.73 -6.45 20.58
N ARG A 657 -6.00 -6.11 19.32
CA ARG A 657 -7.29 -6.30 18.67
C ARG A 657 -7.11 -7.05 17.38
N THR A 658 -7.66 -8.25 17.28
CA THR A 658 -7.66 -9.05 16.05
C THR A 658 -9.04 -8.99 15.39
N ASN A 659 -9.11 -8.50 14.16
CA ASN A 659 -10.32 -8.63 13.36
C ASN A 659 -10.41 -10.08 12.87
N MET A 660 -11.37 -10.83 13.42
CA MET A 660 -11.54 -12.27 13.15
C MET A 660 -12.15 -12.55 11.77
N GLY A 661 -12.65 -11.53 11.07
CA GLY A 661 -13.31 -11.63 9.76
C GLY A 661 -12.61 -10.86 8.64
N ALA A 662 -11.36 -10.43 8.85
CA ALA A 662 -10.63 -9.64 7.84
C ALA A 662 -9.15 -9.99 7.82
N GLY A 663 -8.47 -9.58 6.72
CA GLY A 663 -7.03 -9.70 6.52
C GLY A 663 -6.30 -8.37 6.61
N HIS A 664 -5.23 -8.21 5.80
CA HIS A 664 -4.32 -7.05 5.83
C HIS A 664 -5.01 -5.70 5.61
N GLY A 665 -6.06 -5.68 4.82
CA GLY A 665 -6.79 -4.45 4.51
C GLY A 665 -7.82 -4.01 5.55
N GLY A 666 -8.00 -4.75 6.67
CA GLY A 666 -9.03 -4.48 7.67
C GLY A 666 -10.45 -4.81 7.18
N SER A 667 -11.45 -4.25 7.83
CA SER A 667 -12.86 -4.51 7.56
C SER A 667 -13.27 -4.19 6.13
N SER A 668 -14.15 -5.02 5.56
CA SER A 668 -14.77 -4.81 4.25
C SER A 668 -15.76 -3.64 4.29
N GLY A 669 -15.83 -2.88 3.19
CA GLY A 669 -16.73 -1.75 3.05
C GLY A 669 -16.20 -0.43 3.61
N ARG A 670 -16.57 0.68 2.93
CA ARG A 670 -16.00 2.01 3.21
C ARG A 670 -16.42 2.59 4.57
N PHE A 671 -17.61 2.25 5.06
CA PHE A 671 -18.08 2.75 6.35
C PHE A 671 -17.65 1.87 7.53
N ASN A 672 -17.57 0.53 7.34
CA ASN A 672 -17.10 -0.38 8.39
C ASN A 672 -15.65 -0.09 8.80
N ARG A 673 -14.82 0.39 7.86
CA ARG A 673 -13.44 0.84 8.16
C ARG A 673 -13.38 2.06 9.08
N LEU A 674 -14.44 2.86 9.14
CA LEU A 674 -14.50 4.00 10.04
C LEU A 674 -14.56 3.60 11.50
N ASP A 675 -15.14 2.43 11.82
CA ASP A 675 -15.16 1.90 13.19
C ASP A 675 -13.74 1.56 13.65
N GLU A 676 -12.91 0.94 12.80
CA GLU A 676 -11.50 0.66 13.10
C GLU A 676 -10.70 1.96 13.28
N MET A 677 -10.90 2.93 12.39
CA MET A 677 -10.26 4.24 12.51
C MET A 677 -10.69 5.01 13.76
N ALA A 678 -11.97 4.91 14.15
CA ALA A 678 -12.47 5.53 15.37
C ALA A 678 -11.84 4.94 16.63
N ILE A 679 -11.55 3.63 16.65
CA ILE A 679 -10.80 2.99 17.73
C ILE A 679 -9.38 3.55 17.82
N VAL A 680 -8.68 3.66 16.69
CA VAL A 680 -7.34 4.25 16.59
C VAL A 680 -7.33 5.68 17.13
N TYR A 681 -8.27 6.50 16.68
CA TYR A 681 -8.34 7.90 17.09
C TYR A 681 -8.79 8.06 18.55
N ALA A 682 -9.74 7.27 19.01
CA ALA A 682 -10.15 7.27 20.41
C ALA A 682 -9.01 6.84 21.35
N PHE A 683 -8.21 5.84 20.94
CA PHE A 683 -6.99 5.46 21.66
C PHE A 683 -5.98 6.61 21.69
N ALA A 684 -5.71 7.25 20.56
CA ALA A 684 -4.80 8.40 20.47
C ALA A 684 -5.25 9.55 21.38
N LEU A 685 -6.52 9.92 21.33
CA LEU A 685 -7.11 10.97 22.18
C LEU A 685 -7.01 10.61 23.68
N ARG A 686 -7.29 9.35 24.01
CA ARG A 686 -7.20 8.86 25.40
C ARG A 686 -5.79 8.94 25.97
N THR A 687 -4.78 8.55 25.21
CA THR A 687 -3.38 8.52 25.69
C THR A 687 -2.84 9.92 26.02
N VAL A 688 -3.43 10.96 25.43
CA VAL A 688 -3.06 12.38 25.69
C VAL A 688 -4.07 13.11 26.59
N GLY A 689 -5.09 12.39 27.12
CA GLY A 689 -6.06 12.94 28.09
C GLY A 689 -7.20 13.76 27.47
N LEU A 690 -7.52 13.57 26.18
CA LEU A 690 -8.57 14.29 25.44
C LEU A 690 -9.80 13.39 25.16
N THR A 691 -10.36 12.77 26.19
CA THR A 691 -11.53 11.88 26.06
C THR A 691 -12.89 12.55 26.28
N ALA A 692 -12.92 13.79 26.75
CA ALA A 692 -14.17 14.54 26.88
C ALA A 692 -14.71 14.84 25.47
N SER A 693 -16.01 14.59 25.25
CA SER A 693 -16.71 15.14 24.08
C SER A 693 -16.64 16.66 24.15
N PRO A 694 -16.40 17.34 23.02
CA PRO A 694 -16.36 18.78 22.97
C PRO A 694 -17.67 19.41 23.38
#